data_73aef07dfdd64faa61d4234f5ca0de46
#
_entry.id   73aef07dfdd64faa61d4234f5ca0de46
#
_cell.length_a   1.000
_cell.length_b   1.000
_cell.length_c   1.000
_cell.angle_alpha   90.00
_cell.angle_beta   90.00
_cell.angle_gamma   90.00
#
_symmetry.space_group_name_H-M   'P 1'
#
loop_
_entity.id
_entity.type
_entity.pdbx_description
1 polymer ?
#
loop_
_entity_poly.entity_id
_entity_poly.type
_entity_poly.pdbx_seq_one_letter_code
_entity_poly.pdbx_strand_id
1 'polypeptide(L)'
;MNSYFDTAYRSATERKFFEKFVDQSKSGNSNKVIEIVREIPELHNWTIKESYRPKCDKEAEKFLIQSAQTVKHDEKIFQLTKAVFAANINNSTVFLDALMDRIRCFFAAEYFKKCLMDCQHMSSVLNEKIFPNLNERDHQILKMECLSYKIRCLKILGDTEKAKILAREGIREAKHFFQSLEQQGGEQISDEKKLEKLSPFLGVLNEKYSHSRTSDAQNDDQIAIPRVLGKQNEKLQSCSDAVALQYDQTRGRHLVATRNIKTGSVLLVDEPFAWSTDEAMLEKNCLHCHKSLKSTETVKIPCRNCQTVNYCSEECRIESWEKYHRWECTVFDYFYSMKEIQSSRLLLAYRATVMLATRNMDIEKDDKLSGDLKKYHLDNDINKKRLEVGLNKEYDPMDYSTVYSLETNSKDIDPKVNLMHALHSILLAKCFRYVSTKILPKIEIDDDEEHILASATLRHLQAINSNAYEIVENVLDKGTKVWEPKTVGGAIYATVSLTNHSCYPNVVRHSYPRGKVVVRAIRFIPKGTEILDCYGPHFLRDIKSERHNYLFKKYNFNCNCEACSKNLSLPLSDLLYKCKKCVQICEKLKNSCTKCATRVDRAKTSKIVTESVRHRLIAIQNMLDGNHMAALPILLHHAELLDKTISDYSMEAVRTQQALIQCFNSVGCTSK
;
A
#
# COMPACT_ATOMS: atom_id res chain seq x y z
N MET A 1 24.69 16.30 7.48
CA MET A 1 23.33 16.40 7.99
C MET A 1 23.22 15.96 9.45
N ASN A 2 23.67 14.77 9.80
CA ASN A 2 23.65 14.31 11.20
C ASN A 2 24.28 15.31 12.17
N SER A 3 25.36 16.01 11.78
CA SER A 3 25.99 17.02 12.65
C SER A 3 25.12 18.25 12.95
N TYR A 4 24.33 18.72 11.97
CA TYR A 4 23.40 19.85 12.18
C TYR A 4 22.21 19.43 13.04
N PHE A 5 21.64 18.27 12.77
CA PHE A 5 20.54 17.71 13.54
C PHE A 5 20.96 17.46 15.00
N ASP A 6 22.11 16.81 15.20
CA ASP A 6 22.68 16.57 16.52
C ASP A 6 22.97 17.88 17.26
N THR A 7 23.44 18.90 16.55
CA THR A 7 23.73 20.22 17.15
C THR A 7 22.43 20.92 17.54
N ALA A 8 21.43 20.96 16.66
CA ALA A 8 20.11 21.53 16.96
C ALA A 8 19.42 20.80 18.11
N TYR A 9 19.50 19.45 18.15
CA TYR A 9 18.96 18.67 19.24
C TYR A 9 19.66 18.94 20.57
N ARG A 10 21.00 19.04 20.58
CA ARG A 10 21.77 19.37 21.80
C ARG A 10 21.43 20.79 22.30
N SER A 11 21.41 21.77 21.41
CA SER A 11 21.02 23.15 21.74
C SER A 11 19.59 23.20 22.30
N ALA A 12 18.66 22.45 21.71
CA ALA A 12 17.28 22.36 22.18
C ALA A 12 17.14 21.62 23.53
N THR A 13 18.08 20.76 23.90
CA THR A 13 18.07 20.07 25.21
C THR A 13 18.71 20.87 26.32
N GLU A 14 19.23 22.07 26.04
CA GLU A 14 19.63 23.01 27.09
C GLU A 14 18.44 23.32 28.02
N ARG A 15 18.72 23.36 29.32
CA ARG A 15 17.69 23.29 30.36
C ARG A 15 16.54 24.28 30.19
N LYS A 16 16.83 25.57 29.97
CA LYS A 16 15.80 26.62 29.84
C LYS A 16 14.90 26.45 28.63
N PHE A 17 15.48 26.10 27.50
CA PHE A 17 14.72 25.88 26.26
C PHE A 17 13.85 24.64 26.41
N PHE A 18 14.40 23.54 26.91
CA PHE A 18 13.67 22.27 27.02
C PHE A 18 12.49 22.38 28.00
N GLU A 19 12.62 23.10 29.10
CA GLU A 19 11.50 23.37 30.03
C GLU A 19 10.36 24.12 29.32
N LYS A 20 10.66 25.18 28.57
CA LYS A 20 9.69 25.94 27.77
C LYS A 20 9.01 25.03 26.70
N PHE A 21 9.81 24.18 26.05
CA PHE A 21 9.32 23.22 25.06
C PHE A 21 8.36 22.19 25.68
N VAL A 22 8.70 21.63 26.85
CA VAL A 22 7.86 20.65 27.57
C VAL A 22 6.48 21.22 27.87
N ASP A 23 6.39 22.46 28.34
CA ASP A 23 5.12 23.11 28.64
C ASP A 23 4.27 23.30 27.39
N GLN A 24 4.87 23.70 26.28
CA GLN A 24 4.12 23.84 25.01
C GLN A 24 3.76 22.50 24.36
N SER A 25 4.60 21.50 24.51
CA SER A 25 4.31 20.14 24.06
C SER A 25 3.02 19.60 24.69
N LYS A 26 2.78 19.88 25.98
CA LYS A 26 1.54 19.52 26.69
C LYS A 26 0.29 20.25 26.19
N SER A 27 0.44 21.35 25.46
CA SER A 27 -0.71 22.06 24.88
C SER A 27 -1.45 21.24 23.83
N GLY A 28 -0.77 20.30 23.18
CA GLY A 28 -1.29 19.51 22.06
C GLY A 28 -1.46 20.33 20.76
N ASN A 29 -0.91 21.53 20.70
CA ASN A 29 -0.97 22.43 19.54
C ASN A 29 0.33 22.38 18.77
N SER A 30 0.34 21.68 17.61
CA SER A 30 1.52 21.51 16.76
C SER A 30 2.09 22.85 16.28
N ASN A 31 1.22 23.84 15.99
CA ASN A 31 1.65 25.16 15.53
C ASN A 31 2.52 25.86 16.59
N LYS A 32 2.07 25.89 17.85
CA LYS A 32 2.83 26.48 18.95
C LYS A 32 4.13 25.73 19.25
N VAL A 33 4.12 24.41 19.07
CA VAL A 33 5.34 23.58 19.25
C VAL A 33 6.37 23.94 18.18
N ILE A 34 5.98 24.07 16.92
CA ILE A 34 6.90 24.47 15.83
C ILE A 34 7.39 25.90 16.01
N GLU A 35 6.52 26.84 16.45
CA GLU A 35 6.89 28.23 16.73
C GLU A 35 8.09 28.30 17.69
N ILE A 36 8.05 27.58 18.79
CA ILE A 36 9.13 27.54 19.77
C ILE A 36 10.40 26.86 19.22
N VAL A 37 10.24 25.72 18.54
CA VAL A 37 11.40 24.99 18.02
C VAL A 37 12.14 25.81 16.97
N ARG A 38 11.43 26.63 16.19
CA ARG A 38 12.07 27.57 15.24
C ARG A 38 12.93 28.65 15.90
N GLU A 39 12.81 28.92 17.21
CA GLU A 39 13.71 29.81 17.94
C GLU A 39 15.14 29.27 18.06
N ILE A 40 15.39 27.99 17.75
CA ILE A 40 16.72 27.36 17.79
C ILE A 40 17.59 27.96 16.66
N PRO A 41 18.71 28.65 17.01
CA PRO A 41 19.50 29.40 16.00
C PRO A 41 20.09 28.53 14.91
N GLU A 42 20.44 27.29 15.22
CA GLU A 42 21.03 26.33 14.27
C GLU A 42 20.10 26.01 13.11
N LEU A 43 18.78 26.10 13.31
CA LEU A 43 17.80 25.83 12.26
C LEU A 43 17.73 26.92 11.18
N HIS A 44 18.14 28.18 11.51
CA HIS A 44 18.16 29.26 10.53
C HIS A 44 19.20 29.04 9.44
N ASN A 45 20.31 28.38 9.76
CA ASN A 45 21.39 28.09 8.83
C ASN A 45 21.22 26.74 8.12
N TRP A 46 20.09 26.07 8.33
CA TRP A 46 19.84 24.74 7.78
C TRP A 46 19.37 24.83 6.34
N THR A 47 20.28 24.59 5.40
CA THR A 47 19.99 24.60 3.96
C THR A 47 19.83 23.18 3.43
N ILE A 48 18.76 22.96 2.67
CA ILE A 48 18.51 21.70 1.99
C ILE A 48 19.28 21.68 0.67
N LYS A 49 19.88 20.55 0.36
CA LYS A 49 20.54 20.26 -0.93
C LYS A 49 19.91 19.00 -1.52
N GLU A 50 20.15 18.79 -2.79
CA GLU A 50 19.79 17.50 -3.41
C GLU A 50 20.46 16.36 -2.67
N SER A 51 19.68 15.35 -2.35
CA SER A 51 20.14 14.12 -1.70
C SER A 51 19.32 12.95 -2.24
N TYR A 52 19.83 12.36 -3.32
CA TYR A 52 19.27 11.23 -4.02
C TYR A 52 20.35 10.61 -4.92
N ARG A 53 20.11 9.43 -5.43
CA ARG A 53 20.99 8.80 -6.42
C ARG A 53 20.53 9.18 -7.83
N PRO A 54 21.16 10.17 -8.49
CA PRO A 54 20.75 10.64 -9.82
C PRO A 54 21.11 9.62 -10.91
N LYS A 55 20.53 9.79 -12.09
CA LYS A 55 20.89 9.04 -13.29
C LYS A 55 22.34 9.39 -13.72
N CYS A 56 23.05 8.38 -14.23
CA CYS A 56 24.45 8.51 -14.64
C CYS A 56 24.76 7.61 -15.83
N ASP A 57 24.91 8.18 -17.02
CA ASP A 57 25.18 7.41 -18.25
C ASP A 57 26.53 6.67 -18.20
N LYS A 58 27.56 7.27 -17.60
CA LYS A 58 28.86 6.61 -17.42
C LYS A 58 28.75 5.32 -16.57
N GLU A 59 27.85 5.30 -15.60
CA GLU A 59 27.56 4.09 -14.80
C GLU A 59 26.76 3.08 -15.64
N ALA A 60 25.79 3.54 -16.42
CA ALA A 60 25.01 2.70 -17.32
C ALA A 60 25.86 2.02 -18.39
N GLU A 61 26.78 2.77 -19.03
CA GLU A 61 27.72 2.23 -20.02
C GLU A 61 28.60 1.14 -19.45
N LYS A 62 29.09 1.29 -18.21
CA LYS A 62 29.84 0.22 -17.54
C LYS A 62 29.03 -1.08 -17.43
N PHE A 63 27.74 -0.97 -17.05
CA PHE A 63 26.86 -2.12 -16.97
C PHE A 63 26.53 -2.72 -18.35
N LEU A 64 26.42 -1.91 -19.40
CA LEU A 64 26.25 -2.37 -20.77
C LEU A 64 27.49 -3.17 -21.23
N ILE A 65 28.69 -2.67 -21.00
CA ILE A 65 29.95 -3.38 -21.30
C ILE A 65 30.00 -4.71 -20.56
N GLN A 66 29.68 -4.72 -19.26
CA GLN A 66 29.63 -5.96 -18.45
C GLN A 66 28.61 -6.95 -19.00
N SER A 67 27.43 -6.46 -19.43
CA SER A 67 26.40 -7.29 -20.01
C SER A 67 26.84 -7.95 -21.32
N ALA A 68 27.61 -7.24 -22.16
CA ALA A 68 28.13 -7.78 -23.41
C ALA A 68 29.17 -8.90 -23.20
N GLN A 69 29.88 -8.88 -22.08
CA GLN A 69 30.85 -9.90 -21.69
C GLN A 69 30.20 -11.11 -20.99
N THR A 70 28.91 -11.03 -20.64
CA THR A 70 28.20 -12.04 -19.87
C THR A 70 27.47 -13.02 -20.79
N VAL A 71 27.73 -14.31 -20.62
CA VAL A 71 27.14 -15.38 -21.45
C VAL A 71 25.78 -15.85 -20.89
N LYS A 72 25.64 -15.93 -19.55
CA LYS A 72 24.42 -16.42 -18.91
C LYS A 72 23.32 -15.37 -18.96
N HIS A 73 22.13 -15.75 -19.45
CA HIS A 73 21.00 -14.84 -19.61
C HIS A 73 20.61 -14.11 -18.31
N ASP A 74 20.52 -14.79 -17.18
CA ASP A 74 20.09 -14.18 -15.92
C ASP A 74 21.10 -13.13 -15.41
N GLU A 75 22.40 -13.40 -15.51
CA GLU A 75 23.45 -12.45 -15.17
C GLU A 75 23.46 -11.27 -16.13
N LYS A 76 23.26 -11.52 -17.43
CA LYS A 76 23.13 -10.46 -18.43
C LYS A 76 21.92 -9.57 -18.18
N ILE A 77 20.76 -10.15 -17.90
CA ILE A 77 19.53 -9.42 -17.52
C ILE A 77 19.76 -8.58 -16.27
N PHE A 78 20.49 -9.08 -15.29
CA PHE A 78 20.84 -8.35 -14.08
C PHE A 78 21.67 -7.09 -14.40
N GLN A 79 22.71 -7.20 -15.24
CA GLN A 79 23.53 -6.07 -15.66
C GLN A 79 22.72 -5.07 -16.50
N LEU A 80 21.93 -5.55 -17.46
CA LEU A 80 21.05 -4.71 -18.27
C LEU A 80 20.01 -3.98 -17.44
N THR A 81 19.48 -4.63 -16.39
CA THR A 81 18.56 -3.96 -15.44
C THR A 81 19.29 -2.82 -14.72
N LYS A 82 20.53 -3.01 -14.26
CA LYS A 82 21.31 -1.93 -13.66
C LYS A 82 21.59 -0.79 -14.66
N ALA A 83 21.88 -1.13 -15.92
CA ALA A 83 22.08 -0.13 -16.97
C ALA A 83 20.82 0.71 -17.19
N VAL A 84 19.66 0.10 -17.34
CA VAL A 84 18.35 0.78 -17.47
C VAL A 84 18.07 1.69 -16.26
N PHE A 85 18.47 1.29 -15.06
CA PHE A 85 18.29 2.09 -13.85
C PHE A 85 19.26 3.28 -13.77
N ALA A 86 20.48 3.11 -14.20
CA ALA A 86 21.49 4.15 -14.16
C ALA A 86 21.36 5.17 -15.28
N ALA A 87 20.91 4.76 -16.48
CA ALA A 87 20.88 5.60 -17.64
C ALA A 87 19.93 6.80 -17.52
N ASN A 88 20.37 7.95 -18.07
CA ASN A 88 19.57 9.15 -18.14
C ASN A 88 18.54 9.02 -19.27
N ILE A 89 17.25 9.17 -18.94
CA ILE A 89 16.17 9.02 -19.90
C ILE A 89 15.99 10.26 -20.77
N ASN A 90 16.32 11.45 -20.26
CA ASN A 90 15.91 12.71 -20.89
C ASN A 90 16.85 13.19 -22.01
N ASN A 91 18.09 12.74 -22.07
CA ASN A 91 19.10 13.32 -22.99
C ASN A 91 20.04 12.30 -23.64
N SER A 92 19.90 11.00 -23.35
CA SER A 92 20.87 10.01 -23.77
C SER A 92 20.23 8.79 -24.43
N THR A 93 20.81 8.33 -25.55
CA THR A 93 20.42 7.07 -26.21
C THR A 93 20.81 5.83 -25.40
N VAL A 94 21.72 5.96 -24.44
CA VAL A 94 22.21 4.86 -23.58
C VAL A 94 21.03 4.13 -22.89
N PHE A 95 20.00 4.88 -22.51
CA PHE A 95 18.78 4.28 -21.94
C PHE A 95 18.04 3.39 -22.95
N LEU A 96 17.88 3.88 -24.18
CA LEU A 96 17.19 3.15 -25.24
C LEU A 96 17.96 1.87 -25.62
N ASP A 97 19.30 1.97 -25.72
CA ASP A 97 20.18 0.83 -25.98
C ASP A 97 20.07 -0.22 -24.87
N ALA A 98 20.16 0.22 -23.60
CA ALA A 98 20.06 -0.68 -22.44
C ALA A 98 18.68 -1.37 -22.37
N LEU A 99 17.60 -0.63 -22.63
CA LEU A 99 16.24 -1.16 -22.60
C LEU A 99 16.00 -2.11 -23.76
N MET A 100 16.48 -1.77 -24.97
CA MET A 100 16.36 -2.62 -26.14
C MET A 100 17.14 -3.91 -26.00
N ASP A 101 18.36 -3.87 -25.48
CA ASP A 101 19.15 -5.04 -25.20
C ASP A 101 18.52 -5.93 -24.11
N ARG A 102 17.83 -5.34 -23.12
CA ARG A 102 17.07 -6.10 -22.13
C ARG A 102 15.86 -6.78 -22.75
N ILE A 103 15.14 -6.11 -23.67
CA ILE A 103 14.04 -6.70 -24.45
C ILE A 103 14.55 -7.92 -25.25
N ARG A 104 15.66 -7.78 -25.98
CA ARG A 104 16.29 -8.86 -26.75
C ARG A 104 16.66 -10.03 -25.86
N CYS A 105 17.26 -9.74 -24.70
CA CYS A 105 17.70 -10.75 -23.75
C CYS A 105 16.51 -11.47 -23.09
N PHE A 106 15.45 -10.78 -22.71
CA PHE A 106 14.22 -11.39 -22.19
C PHE A 106 13.58 -12.32 -23.22
N PHE A 107 13.52 -11.88 -24.47
CA PHE A 107 12.97 -12.71 -25.55
C PHE A 107 13.79 -13.97 -25.78
N ALA A 108 15.12 -13.87 -25.81
CA ALA A 108 16.03 -14.99 -25.98
C ALA A 108 15.99 -15.98 -24.79
N ALA A 109 15.73 -15.48 -23.61
CA ALA A 109 15.57 -16.28 -22.38
C ALA A 109 14.14 -16.83 -22.19
N GLU A 110 13.25 -16.65 -23.16
CA GLU A 110 11.82 -17.06 -23.12
C GLU A 110 10.98 -16.42 -22.00
N TYR A 111 11.42 -15.29 -21.46
CA TYR A 111 10.68 -14.49 -20.47
C TYR A 111 9.68 -13.56 -21.18
N PHE A 112 8.73 -14.14 -21.93
CA PHE A 112 7.86 -13.39 -22.86
C PHE A 112 6.98 -12.33 -22.16
N LYS A 113 6.49 -12.59 -20.96
CA LYS A 113 5.71 -11.58 -20.19
C LYS A 113 6.60 -10.37 -19.84
N LYS A 114 7.84 -10.59 -19.41
CA LYS A 114 8.79 -9.50 -19.11
C LYS A 114 9.19 -8.73 -20.36
N CYS A 115 9.44 -9.45 -21.45
CA CYS A 115 9.73 -8.84 -22.74
C CYS A 115 8.57 -7.93 -23.18
N LEU A 116 7.32 -8.38 -23.06
CA LEU A 116 6.13 -7.60 -23.38
C LEU A 116 6.02 -6.32 -22.54
N MET A 117 6.30 -6.41 -21.24
CA MET A 117 6.28 -5.25 -20.35
C MET A 117 7.35 -4.21 -20.72
N ASP A 118 8.57 -4.65 -21.03
CA ASP A 118 9.63 -3.74 -21.48
C ASP A 118 9.33 -3.13 -22.86
N CYS A 119 8.67 -3.87 -23.75
CA CYS A 119 8.17 -3.31 -25.02
C CYS A 119 7.10 -2.23 -24.77
N GLN A 120 6.23 -2.39 -23.79
CA GLN A 120 5.25 -1.37 -23.40
C GLN A 120 5.96 -0.13 -22.85
N HIS A 121 6.94 -0.31 -21.97
CA HIS A 121 7.75 0.77 -21.43
C HIS A 121 8.51 1.53 -22.53
N MET A 122 9.19 0.82 -23.42
CA MET A 122 9.88 1.42 -24.59
C MET A 122 8.90 2.21 -25.46
N SER A 123 7.73 1.65 -25.75
CA SER A 123 6.71 2.35 -26.56
C SER A 123 6.23 3.64 -25.89
N SER A 124 6.04 3.65 -24.57
CA SER A 124 5.67 4.87 -23.81
C SER A 124 6.74 5.94 -23.92
N VAL A 125 7.99 5.54 -23.70
CA VAL A 125 9.15 6.47 -23.72
C VAL A 125 9.37 7.06 -25.12
N LEU A 126 9.27 6.26 -26.17
CA LEU A 126 9.41 6.74 -27.55
C LEU A 126 8.27 7.70 -27.97
N ASN A 127 7.05 7.45 -27.51
CA ASN A 127 5.90 8.32 -27.83
C ASN A 127 6.00 9.71 -27.18
N GLU A 128 6.72 9.86 -26.09
CA GLU A 128 6.88 11.15 -25.39
C GLU A 128 7.89 12.09 -26.10
N LYS A 129 8.61 11.61 -27.12
CA LYS A 129 9.61 12.39 -27.91
C LYS A 129 10.64 13.15 -27.06
N ILE A 130 11.05 12.56 -25.95
CA ILE A 130 11.98 13.18 -24.98
C ILE A 130 13.46 13.05 -25.35
N PHE A 131 13.79 12.54 -26.55
CA PHE A 131 15.16 12.31 -27.03
C PHE A 131 15.50 13.30 -28.16
N PRO A 132 15.95 14.51 -27.85
CA PRO A 132 16.26 15.54 -28.87
C PRO A 132 17.39 15.14 -29.81
N ASN A 133 18.27 14.25 -29.38
CA ASN A 133 19.42 13.77 -30.15
C ASN A 133 19.13 12.51 -30.99
N LEU A 134 17.94 11.95 -30.87
CA LEU A 134 17.54 10.80 -31.67
C LEU A 134 16.92 11.29 -32.98
N ASN A 135 17.59 11.02 -34.10
CA ASN A 135 17.05 11.38 -35.41
C ASN A 135 15.80 10.55 -35.72
N GLU A 136 14.95 11.06 -36.60
CA GLU A 136 13.65 10.42 -36.94
C GLU A 136 13.81 8.99 -37.48
N ARG A 137 14.90 8.75 -38.23
CA ARG A 137 15.20 7.42 -38.80
C ARG A 137 15.47 6.40 -37.70
N ASP A 138 16.32 6.72 -36.74
CA ASP A 138 16.66 5.80 -35.65
C ASP A 138 15.47 5.60 -34.70
N HIS A 139 14.70 6.66 -34.47
CA HIS A 139 13.44 6.58 -33.72
C HIS A 139 12.46 5.57 -34.34
N GLN A 140 12.25 5.63 -35.64
CA GLN A 140 11.35 4.72 -36.35
C GLN A 140 11.89 3.27 -36.38
N ILE A 141 13.20 3.09 -36.49
CA ILE A 141 13.83 1.77 -36.44
C ILE A 141 13.60 1.13 -35.08
N LEU A 142 13.88 1.83 -33.99
CA LEU A 142 13.67 1.34 -32.63
C LEU A 142 12.19 1.02 -32.36
N LYS A 143 11.28 1.89 -32.80
CA LYS A 143 9.84 1.68 -32.69
C LYS A 143 9.39 0.42 -33.39
N MET A 144 9.85 0.18 -34.61
CA MET A 144 9.53 -1.02 -35.40
C MET A 144 10.10 -2.30 -34.77
N GLU A 145 11.35 -2.25 -34.32
CA GLU A 145 11.97 -3.40 -33.65
C GLU A 145 11.23 -3.76 -32.35
N CYS A 146 10.94 -2.78 -31.51
CA CYS A 146 10.16 -2.93 -30.29
C CYS A 146 8.78 -3.53 -30.58
N LEU A 147 8.07 -3.01 -31.59
CA LEU A 147 6.76 -3.49 -32.02
C LEU A 147 6.81 -4.95 -32.50
N SER A 148 7.89 -5.34 -33.20
CA SER A 148 8.11 -6.73 -33.63
C SER A 148 8.19 -7.69 -32.44
N TYR A 149 8.97 -7.36 -31.40
CA TYR A 149 9.03 -8.18 -30.16
C TYR A 149 7.69 -8.22 -29.44
N LYS A 150 6.99 -7.08 -29.34
CA LYS A 150 5.68 -6.99 -28.71
C LYS A 150 4.66 -7.91 -29.37
N ILE A 151 4.59 -7.92 -30.70
CA ILE A 151 3.68 -8.77 -31.48
C ILE A 151 4.01 -10.26 -31.30
N ARG A 152 5.29 -10.61 -31.37
CA ARG A 152 5.76 -11.99 -31.16
C ARG A 152 5.42 -12.49 -29.75
N CYS A 153 5.63 -11.68 -28.72
CA CYS A 153 5.27 -12.01 -27.34
C CYS A 153 3.77 -12.22 -27.18
N LEU A 154 2.92 -11.30 -27.71
CA LEU A 154 1.47 -11.42 -27.64
C LEU A 154 0.97 -12.72 -28.31
N LYS A 155 1.54 -13.07 -29.46
CA LYS A 155 1.21 -14.33 -30.14
C LYS A 155 1.55 -15.54 -29.26
N ILE A 156 2.76 -15.60 -28.71
CA ILE A 156 3.23 -16.72 -27.87
C ILE A 156 2.36 -16.83 -26.62
N LEU A 157 1.96 -15.69 -26.03
CA LEU A 157 1.10 -15.61 -24.84
C LEU A 157 -0.39 -15.85 -25.11
N GLY A 158 -0.78 -16.10 -26.38
CA GLY A 158 -2.15 -16.45 -26.76
C GLY A 158 -3.06 -15.28 -27.12
N ASP A 159 -2.62 -14.03 -27.01
CA ASP A 159 -3.40 -12.83 -27.41
C ASP A 159 -3.27 -12.56 -28.92
N THR A 160 -3.74 -13.51 -29.71
CA THR A 160 -3.57 -13.53 -31.19
C THR A 160 -4.30 -12.38 -31.86
N GLU A 161 -5.47 -11.98 -31.38
CA GLU A 161 -6.24 -10.90 -32.01
C GLU A 161 -5.53 -9.54 -31.82
N LYS A 162 -5.02 -9.27 -30.64
CA LYS A 162 -4.24 -8.05 -30.36
C LYS A 162 -2.93 -8.05 -31.18
N ALA A 163 -2.27 -9.20 -31.29
CA ALA A 163 -1.08 -9.34 -32.12
C ALA A 163 -1.37 -9.01 -33.60
N LYS A 164 -2.50 -9.47 -34.17
CA LYS A 164 -2.91 -9.16 -35.54
C LYS A 164 -3.22 -7.69 -35.76
N ILE A 165 -3.91 -7.04 -34.83
CA ILE A 165 -4.21 -5.61 -34.90
C ILE A 165 -2.90 -4.81 -34.96
N LEU A 166 -1.98 -5.06 -34.03
CA LEU A 166 -0.68 -4.39 -34.00
C LEU A 166 0.20 -4.71 -35.23
N ALA A 167 0.12 -5.93 -35.76
CA ALA A 167 0.84 -6.28 -36.97
C ALA A 167 0.36 -5.46 -38.20
N ARG A 168 -0.95 -5.25 -38.34
CA ARG A 168 -1.50 -4.40 -39.40
C ARG A 168 -1.06 -2.94 -39.30
N GLU A 169 -1.03 -2.43 -38.06
CA GLU A 169 -0.53 -1.08 -37.76
C GLU A 169 0.95 -0.99 -38.11
N GLY A 170 1.78 -1.94 -37.64
CA GLY A 170 3.22 -1.96 -37.92
C GLY A 170 3.55 -2.02 -39.43
N ILE A 171 2.79 -2.78 -40.22
CA ILE A 171 2.95 -2.80 -41.68
C ILE A 171 2.63 -1.44 -42.32
N ARG A 172 1.60 -0.76 -41.84
CA ARG A 172 1.20 0.57 -42.34
C ARG A 172 2.28 1.61 -42.01
N GLU A 173 2.77 1.63 -40.77
CA GLU A 173 3.84 2.53 -40.34
C GLU A 173 5.15 2.26 -41.09
N ALA A 174 5.53 0.99 -41.28
CA ALA A 174 6.72 0.62 -42.01
C ALA A 174 6.67 1.05 -43.49
N LYS A 175 5.54 0.87 -44.14
CA LYS A 175 5.34 1.32 -45.53
C LYS A 175 5.47 2.83 -45.67
N HIS A 176 4.85 3.57 -44.75
CA HIS A 176 4.95 5.02 -44.74
C HIS A 176 6.42 5.50 -44.50
N PHE A 177 7.12 4.84 -43.60
CA PHE A 177 8.53 5.12 -43.33
C PHE A 177 9.42 4.87 -44.56
N PHE A 178 9.24 3.75 -45.28
CA PHE A 178 9.99 3.48 -46.50
C PHE A 178 9.71 4.53 -47.59
N GLN A 179 8.45 4.93 -47.76
CA GLN A 179 8.07 5.98 -48.73
C GLN A 179 8.73 7.33 -48.37
N SER A 180 8.79 7.69 -47.11
CA SER A 180 9.43 8.95 -46.68
C SER A 180 10.94 8.97 -46.90
N LEU A 181 11.61 7.81 -46.73
CA LEU A 181 13.05 7.69 -47.01
C LEU A 181 13.37 7.83 -48.51
N GLU A 182 12.52 7.27 -49.40
CA GLU A 182 12.66 7.38 -50.84
C GLU A 182 12.44 8.82 -51.32
N GLN A 183 11.49 9.56 -50.70
CA GLN A 183 11.23 10.98 -51.05
C GLN A 183 12.32 11.95 -50.62
N GLN A 184 13.09 11.61 -49.56
CA GLN A 184 14.18 12.46 -49.05
C GLN A 184 15.52 12.23 -49.75
N GLY A 185 15.58 11.52 -50.87
CA GLY A 185 16.80 11.30 -51.64
C GLY A 185 17.78 10.30 -51.02
N GLY A 186 17.29 9.45 -50.11
CA GLY A 186 18.06 8.37 -49.50
C GLY A 186 18.23 7.19 -50.47
N GLU A 187 19.20 6.28 -50.21
CA GLU A 187 19.41 5.05 -50.95
C GLU A 187 18.08 4.26 -51.10
N GLN A 188 17.70 3.88 -52.30
CA GLN A 188 16.59 3.00 -52.54
C GLN A 188 16.78 1.71 -51.77
N ILE A 189 15.93 1.47 -50.75
CA ILE A 189 15.98 0.22 -49.98
C ILE A 189 15.47 -0.89 -50.89
N SER A 190 16.29 -1.89 -51.14
CA SER A 190 15.88 -3.05 -51.99
C SER A 190 14.61 -3.69 -51.42
N ASP A 191 13.75 -4.19 -52.30
CA ASP A 191 12.51 -4.84 -51.90
C ASP A 191 12.74 -6.03 -50.97
N GLU A 192 13.89 -6.68 -51.10
CA GLU A 192 14.34 -7.78 -50.23
C GLU A 192 14.56 -7.29 -48.79
N LYS A 193 15.23 -6.15 -48.56
CA LYS A 193 15.41 -5.54 -47.25
C LYS A 193 14.10 -4.99 -46.65
N LYS A 194 13.19 -4.48 -47.50
CA LYS A 194 11.83 -4.10 -47.07
C LYS A 194 11.04 -5.32 -46.62
N LEU A 195 11.11 -6.42 -47.34
CA LEU A 195 10.44 -7.67 -47.00
C LEU A 195 10.99 -8.29 -45.73
N GLU A 196 12.31 -8.28 -45.54
CA GLU A 196 12.98 -8.73 -44.29
C GLU A 196 12.46 -7.97 -43.06
N LYS A 197 12.37 -6.64 -43.16
CA LYS A 197 11.86 -5.80 -42.02
C LYS A 197 10.35 -5.97 -41.81
N LEU A 198 9.57 -6.31 -42.82
CA LEU A 198 8.13 -6.62 -42.75
C LEU A 198 7.83 -8.04 -42.30
N SER A 199 8.79 -8.96 -42.45
CA SER A 199 8.64 -10.40 -42.18
C SER A 199 8.05 -10.68 -40.76
N PRO A 200 8.46 -10.03 -39.67
CA PRO A 200 7.89 -10.29 -38.37
C PRO A 200 6.39 -9.98 -38.25
N PHE A 201 5.93 -8.98 -39.01
CA PHE A 201 4.51 -8.59 -39.01
C PHE A 201 3.67 -9.49 -39.95
N LEU A 202 4.21 -9.82 -41.11
CA LEU A 202 3.55 -10.69 -42.12
C LEU A 202 3.38 -12.12 -41.60
N GLY A 203 4.36 -12.65 -40.89
CA GLY A 203 4.31 -13.99 -40.31
C GLY A 203 3.14 -14.19 -39.35
N VAL A 204 2.75 -13.14 -38.62
CA VAL A 204 1.61 -13.20 -37.68
C VAL A 204 0.25 -13.19 -38.43
N LEU A 205 0.17 -12.54 -39.61
CA LEU A 205 -1.06 -12.43 -40.38
C LEU A 205 -1.34 -13.67 -41.24
N ASN A 206 -0.29 -14.36 -41.67
CA ASN A 206 -0.38 -15.45 -42.63
C ASN A 206 -0.62 -16.85 -42.04
N GLU A 207 -0.51 -17.01 -40.73
CA GLU A 207 -0.71 -18.31 -40.08
C GLU A 207 -2.20 -18.65 -39.95
N LYS A 208 -2.59 -19.76 -40.57
CA LYS A 208 -3.85 -20.46 -40.33
C LYS A 208 -3.82 -21.02 -38.89
N TYR A 209 -4.95 -20.90 -38.19
CA TYR A 209 -5.15 -21.38 -36.83
C TYR A 209 -4.56 -22.78 -36.60
N SER A 210 -3.50 -22.88 -35.85
CA SER A 210 -3.16 -24.09 -35.11
C SER A 210 -3.56 -23.83 -33.64
N HIS A 211 -4.61 -24.49 -33.20
CA HIS A 211 -4.94 -24.57 -31.79
C HIS A 211 -3.85 -25.37 -31.07
N SER A 212 -2.79 -24.74 -30.65
CA SER A 212 -2.00 -25.26 -29.51
C SER A 212 -2.74 -24.86 -28.25
N ARG A 213 -3.43 -25.81 -27.64
CA ARG A 213 -3.85 -25.73 -26.28
C ARG A 213 -2.60 -25.58 -25.40
N THR A 214 -2.19 -24.38 -25.12
CA THR A 214 -1.39 -24.10 -23.92
C THR A 214 -2.42 -23.84 -22.83
N SER A 215 -2.38 -24.75 -21.87
CA SER A 215 -3.06 -24.74 -20.60
C SER A 215 -3.17 -23.34 -19.99
N ASP A 216 -4.36 -23.02 -19.53
CA ASP A 216 -4.67 -22.15 -18.41
C ASP A 216 -3.70 -20.98 -18.15
N ALA A 217 -3.67 -20.04 -19.09
CA ALA A 217 -3.34 -18.68 -18.75
C ALA A 217 -4.54 -18.09 -17.99
N GLN A 218 -4.74 -18.54 -16.75
CA GLN A 218 -5.49 -17.76 -15.79
C GLN A 218 -4.84 -16.39 -15.78
N ASN A 219 -5.61 -15.36 -16.04
CA ASN A 219 -5.27 -13.97 -15.79
C ASN A 219 -5.00 -13.81 -14.27
N ASP A 220 -3.79 -14.17 -13.84
CA ASP A 220 -3.36 -14.23 -12.45
C ASP A 220 -3.07 -12.84 -11.86
N ASP A 221 -3.34 -11.77 -12.61
CA ASP A 221 -2.86 -10.43 -12.27
C ASP A 221 -3.91 -9.46 -11.73
N GLN A 222 -5.18 -9.85 -11.60
CA GLN A 222 -6.16 -9.00 -10.92
C GLN A 222 -6.79 -9.74 -9.74
N ILE A 223 -6.13 -9.61 -8.57
CA ILE A 223 -6.78 -9.95 -7.31
C ILE A 223 -8.05 -9.10 -7.21
N ALA A 224 -9.20 -9.73 -7.36
CA ALA A 224 -10.48 -9.04 -7.31
C ALA A 224 -10.71 -8.46 -5.91
N ILE A 225 -10.90 -7.15 -5.84
CA ILE A 225 -11.27 -6.49 -4.58
C ILE A 225 -12.71 -6.88 -4.27
N PRO A 226 -12.99 -7.48 -3.10
CA PRO A 226 -14.32 -7.93 -2.76
C PRO A 226 -15.25 -6.73 -2.50
N ARG A 227 -16.53 -6.93 -2.79
CA ARG A 227 -17.57 -5.93 -2.45
C ARG A 227 -17.95 -6.02 -0.98
N VAL A 228 -18.33 -4.90 -0.40
CA VAL A 228 -18.89 -4.85 0.96
C VAL A 228 -20.22 -5.59 1.06
N LEU A 229 -20.55 -6.06 2.26
CA LEU A 229 -21.82 -6.71 2.57
C LEU A 229 -23.01 -5.77 2.27
N GLY A 230 -23.97 -6.22 1.49
CA GLY A 230 -25.16 -5.44 1.13
C GLY A 230 -24.83 -4.30 0.17
N LYS A 231 -25.19 -3.09 0.53
CA LYS A 231 -24.91 -1.86 -0.23
C LYS A 231 -23.77 -1.08 0.42
N GLN A 232 -23.15 -0.21 -0.35
CA GLN A 232 -22.23 0.78 0.18
C GLN A 232 -22.99 1.77 1.08
N ASN A 233 -22.37 2.16 2.19
CA ASN A 233 -22.96 3.09 3.14
C ASN A 233 -22.94 4.52 2.55
N GLU A 234 -24.08 5.21 2.56
CA GLU A 234 -24.21 6.56 2.00
C GLU A 234 -23.44 7.62 2.81
N LYS A 235 -23.24 7.39 4.13
CA LYS A 235 -22.51 8.32 5.01
C LYS A 235 -21.05 7.94 5.24
N LEU A 236 -20.70 6.68 5.04
CA LEU A 236 -19.36 6.12 5.27
C LEU A 236 -18.91 5.41 3.99
N GLN A 237 -18.34 6.13 3.06
CA GLN A 237 -18.07 5.64 1.70
C GLN A 237 -17.28 4.32 1.63
N SER A 238 -16.37 4.06 2.57
CA SER A 238 -15.60 2.81 2.60
C SER A 238 -16.35 1.63 3.23
N CYS A 239 -17.54 1.86 3.82
CA CYS A 239 -18.24 0.87 4.63
C CYS A 239 -19.43 0.22 3.94
N SER A 240 -19.82 -0.94 4.45
CA SER A 240 -21.13 -1.57 4.25
C SER A 240 -22.24 -0.76 4.94
N ASP A 241 -23.45 -0.80 4.42
CA ASP A 241 -24.68 -0.29 5.08
C ASP A 241 -25.00 -1.02 6.39
N ALA A 242 -24.30 -2.14 6.67
CA ALA A 242 -24.37 -2.85 7.94
C ALA A 242 -23.55 -2.20 9.06
N VAL A 243 -22.83 -1.10 8.79
CA VAL A 243 -21.95 -0.40 9.74
C VAL A 243 -22.40 1.05 9.88
N ALA A 244 -22.35 1.60 11.09
CA ALA A 244 -22.59 3.01 11.38
C ALA A 244 -21.51 3.59 12.28
N LEU A 245 -21.20 4.87 12.11
CA LEU A 245 -20.34 5.64 12.99
C LEU A 245 -21.14 6.16 14.19
N GLN A 246 -20.58 5.96 15.38
CA GLN A 246 -21.09 6.51 16.64
C GLN A 246 -19.98 7.21 17.41
N TYR A 247 -20.37 7.99 18.39
CA TYR A 247 -19.46 8.68 19.32
C TYR A 247 -19.98 8.58 20.74
N ASP A 248 -19.11 8.29 21.68
CA ASP A 248 -19.30 8.53 23.10
C ASP A 248 -17.98 8.96 23.77
N GLN A 249 -18.08 9.46 25.01
CA GLN A 249 -16.91 10.00 25.71
C GLN A 249 -15.85 8.95 26.11
N THR A 250 -16.24 7.68 26.24
CA THR A 250 -15.35 6.61 26.70
C THR A 250 -14.61 5.94 25.55
N ARG A 251 -15.26 5.76 24.40
CA ARG A 251 -14.74 5.07 23.22
C ARG A 251 -14.32 6.03 22.11
N GLY A 252 -14.72 7.29 22.20
CA GLY A 252 -14.55 8.21 21.11
C GLY A 252 -15.45 7.86 19.91
N ARG A 253 -15.02 8.21 18.71
CA ARG A 253 -15.66 7.76 17.46
C ARG A 253 -15.36 6.29 17.25
N HIS A 254 -16.40 5.51 16.97
CA HIS A 254 -16.29 4.07 16.78
C HIS A 254 -17.36 3.52 15.83
N LEU A 255 -17.09 2.37 15.25
CA LEU A 255 -18.03 1.72 14.31
C LEU A 255 -18.88 0.67 15.02
N VAL A 256 -20.18 0.64 14.71
CA VAL A 256 -21.14 -0.32 15.26
C VAL A 256 -21.92 -1.04 14.16
N ALA A 257 -22.34 -2.28 14.43
CA ALA A 257 -23.20 -3.05 13.54
C ALA A 257 -24.65 -2.56 13.58
N THR A 258 -25.24 -2.21 12.43
CA THR A 258 -26.65 -1.77 12.31
C THR A 258 -27.61 -2.95 12.26
N ARG A 259 -27.11 -4.13 11.90
CA ARG A 259 -27.82 -5.43 11.83
C ARG A 259 -26.87 -6.57 12.21
N ASN A 260 -27.40 -7.77 12.35
CA ASN A 260 -26.58 -8.95 12.56
C ASN A 260 -25.67 -9.20 11.35
N ILE A 261 -24.39 -9.46 11.60
CA ILE A 261 -23.36 -9.66 10.57
C ILE A 261 -22.81 -11.08 10.72
N LYS A 262 -22.81 -11.82 9.60
CA LYS A 262 -22.26 -13.18 9.56
C LYS A 262 -20.74 -13.18 9.45
N THR A 263 -20.12 -14.22 9.98
CA THR A 263 -18.71 -14.53 9.77
C THR A 263 -18.36 -14.55 8.27
N GLY A 264 -17.23 -14.00 7.88
CA GLY A 264 -16.76 -13.88 6.50
C GLY A 264 -17.24 -12.63 5.75
N SER A 265 -18.23 -11.89 6.28
CA SER A 265 -18.76 -10.69 5.65
C SER A 265 -17.69 -9.59 5.53
N VAL A 266 -17.63 -8.95 4.37
CA VAL A 266 -16.77 -7.77 4.13
C VAL A 266 -17.50 -6.53 4.65
N LEU A 267 -16.88 -5.81 5.58
CA LEU A 267 -17.47 -4.64 6.24
C LEU A 267 -16.93 -3.32 5.71
N LEU A 268 -15.63 -3.29 5.43
CA LEU A 268 -14.95 -2.11 4.89
C LEU A 268 -14.02 -2.52 3.74
N VAL A 269 -13.95 -1.63 2.75
CA VAL A 269 -12.91 -1.59 1.72
C VAL A 269 -12.40 -0.16 1.69
N ASP A 270 -11.25 0.09 2.30
CA ASP A 270 -10.71 1.44 2.48
C ASP A 270 -9.49 1.68 1.60
N GLU A 271 -9.33 2.92 1.15
CA GLU A 271 -8.16 3.38 0.42
C GLU A 271 -7.25 4.18 1.35
N PRO A 272 -5.92 4.06 1.20
CA PRO A 272 -5.02 4.84 2.02
C PRO A 272 -5.05 6.31 1.60
N PHE A 273 -5.16 7.23 2.55
CA PHE A 273 -4.95 8.65 2.32
C PHE A 273 -3.50 8.94 1.91
N ALA A 274 -2.55 8.32 2.60
CA ALA A 274 -1.13 8.33 2.28
C ALA A 274 -0.51 6.99 2.66
N TRP A 275 0.58 6.62 1.96
CA TRP A 275 1.31 5.37 2.20
C TRP A 275 2.80 5.52 1.94
N SER A 276 3.58 4.64 2.54
CA SER A 276 5.04 4.57 2.40
C SER A 276 5.50 3.14 2.19
N THR A 277 6.73 2.96 1.74
CA THR A 277 7.41 1.67 1.60
C THR A 277 8.57 1.62 2.58
N ASP A 278 8.79 0.49 3.25
CA ASP A 278 9.95 0.31 4.12
C ASP A 278 11.24 0.24 3.30
N GLU A 279 12.34 0.76 3.84
CA GLU A 279 13.64 0.84 3.17
C GLU A 279 14.08 -0.52 2.62
N ALA A 280 13.99 -1.57 3.42
CA ALA A 280 14.34 -2.93 3.02
C ALA A 280 13.48 -3.51 1.87
N MET A 281 12.37 -2.84 1.55
CA MET A 281 11.41 -3.24 0.51
C MET A 281 11.50 -2.40 -0.77
N LEU A 282 12.24 -1.28 -0.77
CA LEU A 282 12.35 -0.38 -1.94
C LEU A 282 12.84 -1.09 -3.20
N GLU A 283 13.80 -2.02 -3.08
CA GLU A 283 14.30 -2.80 -4.22
C GLU A 283 13.43 -4.02 -4.58
N LYS A 284 12.52 -4.42 -3.69
CA LYS A 284 11.79 -5.69 -3.77
C LYS A 284 10.34 -5.51 -4.15
N ASN A 285 9.78 -4.33 -3.90
CA ASN A 285 8.38 -4.02 -4.10
C ASN A 285 8.19 -2.73 -4.89
N CYS A 286 7.10 -2.64 -5.63
CA CYS A 286 6.71 -1.42 -6.33
C CYS A 286 6.44 -0.29 -5.33
N LEU A 287 7.06 0.87 -5.51
CA LEU A 287 6.88 2.04 -4.62
C LEU A 287 5.41 2.49 -4.53
N HIS A 288 4.63 2.26 -5.59
CA HIS A 288 3.26 2.75 -5.68
C HIS A 288 2.22 1.74 -5.18
N CYS A 289 2.22 0.53 -5.72
CA CYS A 289 1.18 -0.46 -5.42
C CYS A 289 1.61 -1.58 -4.47
N HIS A 290 2.88 -1.58 -4.05
CA HIS A 290 3.52 -2.58 -3.17
C HIS A 290 3.59 -4.01 -3.73
N LYS A 291 3.21 -4.23 -5.01
CA LYS A 291 3.37 -5.54 -5.65
C LYS A 291 4.83 -5.98 -5.58
N SER A 292 5.07 -7.25 -5.26
CA SER A 292 6.42 -7.85 -5.25
C SER A 292 7.03 -7.82 -6.65
N LEU A 293 8.28 -7.37 -6.74
CA LEU A 293 9.08 -7.31 -7.95
C LEU A 293 10.05 -8.49 -8.08
N LYS A 294 9.93 -9.47 -7.19
CA LYS A 294 10.73 -10.70 -7.21
C LYS A 294 10.18 -11.76 -8.15
N SER A 295 8.92 -11.61 -8.57
CA SER A 295 8.26 -12.57 -9.45
C SER A 295 9.03 -12.74 -10.75
N THR A 296 9.08 -13.97 -11.25
CA THR A 296 9.62 -14.29 -12.58
C THR A 296 8.85 -13.59 -13.71
N GLU A 297 7.66 -13.05 -13.42
CA GLU A 297 6.78 -12.44 -14.40
C GLU A 297 6.78 -10.88 -14.35
N THR A 298 7.40 -10.25 -13.34
CA THR A 298 7.36 -8.80 -13.17
C THR A 298 8.70 -8.16 -13.55
N VAL A 299 8.65 -7.08 -14.32
CA VAL A 299 9.82 -6.26 -14.66
C VAL A 299 9.91 -5.08 -13.70
N LYS A 300 11.13 -4.68 -13.38
CA LYS A 300 11.41 -3.44 -12.64
C LYS A 300 11.50 -2.26 -13.62
N ILE A 301 10.59 -1.31 -13.47
CA ILE A 301 10.59 -0.05 -14.20
C ILE A 301 11.15 1.04 -13.28
N PRO A 302 12.21 1.77 -13.68
CA PRO A 302 12.84 2.78 -12.84
C PRO A 302 12.04 4.09 -12.82
N CYS A 303 12.27 4.92 -11.79
CA CYS A 303 11.98 6.34 -11.88
C CYS A 303 12.82 6.97 -13.00
N ARG A 304 12.31 8.04 -13.65
CA ARG A 304 13.06 8.74 -14.70
C ARG A 304 14.19 9.62 -14.17
N ASN A 305 14.13 10.05 -12.90
CA ASN A 305 15.09 10.97 -12.31
C ASN A 305 16.06 10.29 -11.33
N CYS A 306 15.58 9.36 -10.48
CA CYS A 306 16.42 8.68 -9.50
C CYS A 306 16.62 7.21 -9.82
N GLN A 307 17.64 6.61 -9.20
CA GLN A 307 17.96 5.19 -9.31
C GLN A 307 17.38 4.35 -8.15
N THR A 308 16.78 5.00 -7.14
CA THR A 308 16.44 4.35 -5.85
C THR A 308 15.13 3.57 -5.90
N VAL A 309 14.14 4.05 -6.66
CA VAL A 309 12.79 3.51 -6.61
C VAL A 309 12.39 2.73 -7.85
N ASN A 310 11.56 1.72 -7.65
CA ASN A 310 11.10 0.78 -8.66
C ASN A 310 9.58 0.74 -8.76
N TYR A 311 9.09 0.45 -9.95
CA TYR A 311 7.67 0.26 -10.25
C TYR A 311 7.43 -1.07 -10.97
N CYS A 312 6.21 -1.60 -10.84
CA CYS A 312 5.81 -2.81 -11.54
C CYS A 312 5.25 -2.53 -12.95
N SER A 313 4.88 -1.28 -13.24
CA SER A 313 4.35 -0.86 -14.54
C SER A 313 4.57 0.64 -14.75
N GLU A 314 4.40 1.09 -15.98
CA GLU A 314 4.49 2.51 -16.35
C GLU A 314 3.36 3.33 -15.72
N GLU A 315 2.15 2.75 -15.60
CA GLU A 315 1.02 3.38 -14.91
C GLU A 315 1.36 3.66 -13.44
N CYS A 316 1.96 2.69 -12.73
CA CYS A 316 2.41 2.90 -11.35
C CYS A 316 3.48 3.99 -11.24
N ARG A 317 4.37 4.10 -12.23
CA ARG A 317 5.39 5.15 -12.28
C ARG A 317 4.73 6.52 -12.46
N ILE A 318 3.82 6.65 -13.42
CA ILE A 318 3.11 7.90 -13.73
C ILE A 318 2.26 8.33 -12.53
N GLU A 319 1.40 7.45 -12.01
CA GLU A 319 0.55 7.76 -10.85
C GLU A 319 1.35 8.16 -9.61
N SER A 320 2.49 7.49 -9.37
CA SER A 320 3.39 7.83 -8.28
C SER A 320 4.01 9.21 -8.46
N TRP A 321 4.47 9.51 -9.68
CA TRP A 321 5.06 10.81 -10.03
C TRP A 321 4.06 11.95 -9.83
N GLU A 322 2.87 11.81 -10.35
CA GLU A 322 1.82 12.83 -10.27
C GLU A 322 1.35 13.07 -8.83
N LYS A 323 1.19 12.01 -8.04
CA LYS A 323 0.65 12.12 -6.69
C LYS A 323 1.66 12.60 -5.65
N TYR A 324 2.90 12.06 -5.67
CA TYR A 324 3.83 12.34 -4.58
C TYR A 324 5.32 12.26 -4.97
N HIS A 325 5.76 11.35 -5.86
CA HIS A 325 7.20 11.09 -6.02
C HIS A 325 7.98 12.29 -6.60
N ARG A 326 7.39 13.11 -7.44
CA ARG A 326 8.03 14.36 -7.91
C ARG A 326 8.40 15.31 -6.77
N TRP A 327 7.65 15.30 -5.69
CA TRP A 327 7.87 16.14 -4.51
C TRP A 327 8.93 15.58 -3.56
N GLU A 328 9.32 14.31 -3.71
CA GLU A 328 10.27 13.64 -2.84
C GLU A 328 11.56 13.19 -3.55
N CYS A 329 11.53 13.05 -4.87
CA CYS A 329 12.57 12.39 -5.66
C CYS A 329 13.97 12.94 -5.41
N THR A 330 14.16 14.29 -5.46
CA THR A 330 15.47 14.94 -5.32
C THR A 330 15.96 15.08 -3.88
N VAL A 331 15.10 14.75 -2.92
CA VAL A 331 15.39 14.77 -1.48
C VAL A 331 15.18 13.41 -0.82
N PHE A 332 15.11 12.34 -1.63
CA PHE A 332 14.65 11.03 -1.19
C PHE A 332 15.51 10.42 -0.09
N ASP A 333 16.82 10.64 -0.10
CA ASP A 333 17.73 10.08 0.90
C ASP A 333 17.51 10.67 2.30
N TYR A 334 16.93 11.89 2.41
CA TYR A 334 16.62 12.46 3.72
C TYR A 334 15.65 11.60 4.53
N PHE A 335 14.72 10.91 3.87
CA PHE A 335 13.76 10.05 4.57
C PHE A 335 14.40 8.80 5.18
N TYR A 336 15.48 8.30 4.58
CA TYR A 336 16.10 7.02 4.95
C TYR A 336 17.47 7.17 5.62
N SER A 337 18.01 8.38 5.72
CA SER A 337 19.28 8.65 6.40
C SER A 337 19.17 8.86 7.89
N MET A 338 17.96 9.03 8.43
CA MET A 338 17.70 9.30 9.84
C MET A 338 17.51 7.99 10.60
N LYS A 339 18.35 7.76 11.62
CA LYS A 339 18.33 6.51 12.40
C LYS A 339 17.37 6.52 13.58
N GLU A 340 16.95 7.70 14.03
CA GLU A 340 16.19 7.91 15.26
C GLU A 340 14.70 7.63 15.11
N ILE A 341 14.16 7.74 13.89
CA ILE A 341 12.76 7.44 13.56
C ILE A 341 12.74 6.43 12.42
N GLN A 342 11.79 5.51 12.46
CA GLN A 342 11.56 4.58 11.35
C GLN A 342 11.31 5.38 10.07
N SER A 343 12.16 5.19 9.08
CA SER A 343 12.20 5.97 7.82
C SER A 343 10.87 5.98 7.05
N SER A 344 10.15 4.87 7.05
CA SER A 344 8.81 4.79 6.44
C SER A 344 7.79 5.74 7.09
N ARG A 345 7.94 6.07 8.37
CA ARG A 345 7.07 7.04 9.07
C ARG A 345 7.33 8.47 8.64
N LEU A 346 8.60 8.84 8.45
CA LEU A 346 8.97 10.17 7.93
C LEU A 346 8.40 10.37 6.52
N LEU A 347 8.58 9.39 5.66
CA LEU A 347 8.03 9.43 4.31
C LEU A 347 6.49 9.47 4.32
N LEU A 348 5.84 8.71 5.20
CA LEU A 348 4.38 8.71 5.33
C LEU A 348 3.84 10.08 5.77
N ALA A 349 4.46 10.71 6.78
CA ALA A 349 4.08 12.05 7.24
C ALA A 349 4.30 13.11 6.15
N TYR A 350 5.44 13.05 5.47
CA TYR A 350 5.74 13.94 4.36
C TYR A 350 4.70 13.82 3.23
N ARG A 351 4.39 12.60 2.80
CA ARG A 351 3.37 12.36 1.76
C ARG A 351 1.99 12.85 2.17
N ALA A 352 1.59 12.66 3.44
CA ALA A 352 0.33 13.20 3.94
C ALA A 352 0.29 14.73 3.86
N THR A 353 1.42 15.41 4.17
CA THR A 353 1.58 16.85 4.03
C THR A 353 1.56 17.29 2.56
N VAL A 354 2.27 16.58 1.67
CA VAL A 354 2.27 16.85 0.22
C VAL A 354 0.84 16.75 -0.33
N MET A 355 0.12 15.67 -0.04
CA MET A 355 -1.25 15.48 -0.52
C MET A 355 -2.21 16.56 -0.02
N LEU A 356 -2.00 17.08 1.19
CA LEU A 356 -2.74 18.24 1.69
C LEU A 356 -2.36 19.52 0.94
N ALA A 357 -1.06 19.81 0.84
CA ALA A 357 -0.53 21.06 0.27
C ALA A 357 -0.84 21.21 -1.22
N THR A 358 -0.91 20.08 -1.94
CA THR A 358 -1.12 20.05 -3.40
C THR A 358 -2.55 19.66 -3.81
N ARG A 359 -3.45 19.49 -2.84
CA ARG A 359 -4.84 19.13 -3.11
C ARG A 359 -5.54 20.21 -3.94
N ASN A 360 -6.18 19.77 -5.04
CA ASN A 360 -6.85 20.65 -6.01
C ASN A 360 -5.94 21.67 -6.71
N MET A 361 -4.61 21.45 -6.63
CA MET A 361 -3.65 22.30 -7.29
C MET A 361 -3.56 21.92 -8.78
N ASP A 362 -3.91 22.86 -9.67
CA ASP A 362 -3.58 22.75 -11.08
C ASP A 362 -2.16 23.31 -11.27
N ILE A 363 -1.18 22.42 -11.36
CA ILE A 363 0.25 22.80 -11.43
C ILE A 363 0.56 23.71 -12.60
N GLU A 364 -0.27 23.75 -13.64
CA GLU A 364 -0.11 24.63 -14.79
C GLU A 364 -0.72 26.03 -14.57
N LYS A 365 -1.68 26.15 -13.64
CA LYS A 365 -2.48 27.37 -13.47
C LYS A 365 -2.47 27.97 -12.07
N ASP A 366 -2.24 27.16 -11.02
CA ASP A 366 -2.36 27.61 -9.64
C ASP A 366 -1.03 28.11 -9.07
N ASP A 367 -1.07 29.32 -8.53
CA ASP A 367 0.07 30.01 -7.92
C ASP A 367 0.09 29.91 -6.37
N LYS A 368 -0.76 29.07 -5.75
CA LYS A 368 -0.89 29.03 -4.27
C LYS A 368 -1.06 27.62 -3.73
N LEU A 369 -0.46 27.39 -2.55
CA LEU A 369 -0.72 26.20 -1.77
C LEU A 369 -2.19 26.08 -1.37
N SER A 370 -2.68 24.86 -1.17
CA SER A 370 -4.06 24.58 -0.78
C SER A 370 -4.52 25.42 0.42
N GLY A 371 -5.64 26.10 0.27
CA GLY A 371 -6.28 26.86 1.35
C GLY A 371 -6.62 26.03 2.60
N ASP A 372 -6.81 24.72 2.42
CA ASP A 372 -7.04 23.79 3.53
C ASP A 372 -5.83 23.70 4.47
N LEU A 373 -4.60 23.88 3.97
CA LEU A 373 -3.39 23.89 4.79
C LEU A 373 -3.49 24.95 5.89
N LYS A 374 -3.81 26.21 5.52
CA LYS A 374 -3.95 27.34 6.47
C LYS A 374 -5.14 27.11 7.42
N LYS A 375 -6.29 26.70 6.88
CA LYS A 375 -7.53 26.44 7.63
C LYS A 375 -7.33 25.43 8.77
N TYR A 376 -6.70 24.29 8.51
CA TYR A 376 -6.57 23.23 9.52
C TYR A 376 -5.43 23.46 10.53
N HIS A 377 -4.40 24.23 10.18
CA HIS A 377 -3.20 24.34 11.03
C HIS A 377 -3.06 25.70 11.72
N LEU A 378 -3.82 26.72 11.34
CA LEU A 378 -3.85 28.02 12.03
C LEU A 378 -5.12 28.24 12.85
N ASP A 379 -6.27 27.65 12.45
CA ASP A 379 -7.54 27.85 13.13
C ASP A 379 -7.67 26.98 14.38
N ASN A 380 -7.63 27.61 15.57
CA ASN A 380 -7.80 26.94 16.86
C ASN A 380 -9.20 26.34 17.08
N ASP A 381 -10.25 26.86 16.40
CA ASP A 381 -11.62 26.37 16.58
C ASP A 381 -11.87 25.03 15.88
N ILE A 382 -11.12 24.70 14.85
CA ILE A 382 -11.19 23.41 14.18
C ILE A 382 -10.82 22.26 15.11
N ASN A 383 -9.84 22.48 16.02
CA ASN A 383 -9.46 21.46 17.00
C ASN A 383 -10.62 21.05 17.90
N LYS A 384 -11.54 21.95 18.23
CA LYS A 384 -12.74 21.65 19.03
C LYS A 384 -13.76 20.81 18.27
N LYS A 385 -13.84 20.98 16.94
CA LYS A 385 -14.83 20.30 16.07
C LYS A 385 -14.33 18.97 15.51
N ARG A 386 -13.05 18.61 15.71
CA ARG A 386 -12.46 17.40 15.12
C ARG A 386 -13.18 16.10 15.47
N LEU A 387 -13.74 16.00 16.68
CA LEU A 387 -14.46 14.82 17.15
C LEU A 387 -15.85 14.66 16.50
N GLU A 388 -16.39 15.73 15.91
CA GLU A 388 -17.69 15.73 15.24
C GLU A 388 -17.61 15.32 13.77
N VAL A 389 -16.38 15.13 13.23
CA VAL A 389 -16.17 14.78 11.82
C VAL A 389 -16.83 13.45 11.49
N GLY A 390 -17.73 13.47 10.52
CA GLY A 390 -18.46 12.30 10.05
C GLY A 390 -19.73 11.96 10.82
N LEU A 391 -19.99 12.57 12.00
CA LEU A 391 -21.20 12.28 12.77
C LEU A 391 -22.47 12.89 12.11
N ASN A 392 -22.35 14.13 11.63
CA ASN A 392 -23.46 14.89 11.03
C ASN A 392 -23.33 15.06 9.51
N LYS A 393 -22.21 14.66 8.92
CA LYS A 393 -21.89 14.79 7.49
C LYS A 393 -21.38 13.47 6.95
N GLU A 394 -21.25 13.40 5.64
CA GLU A 394 -20.56 12.31 4.96
C GLU A 394 -19.10 12.21 5.42
N TYR A 395 -18.64 10.99 5.64
CA TYR A 395 -17.26 10.67 5.98
C TYR A 395 -16.55 10.14 4.74
N ASP A 396 -15.88 11.03 4.02
CA ASP A 396 -15.03 10.70 2.88
C ASP A 396 -13.61 10.43 3.39
N PRO A 397 -13.06 9.22 3.24
CA PRO A 397 -11.71 8.89 3.68
C PRO A 397 -10.62 9.72 3.00
N MET A 398 -10.92 10.29 1.83
CA MET A 398 -10.00 11.17 1.09
C MET A 398 -10.17 12.65 1.46
N ASP A 399 -11.14 13.02 2.27
CA ASP A 399 -11.24 14.37 2.82
C ASP A 399 -10.22 14.54 3.95
N TYR A 400 -9.37 15.58 3.86
CA TYR A 400 -8.35 15.83 4.86
C TYR A 400 -8.90 16.02 6.29
N SER A 401 -10.12 16.50 6.45
CA SER A 401 -10.76 16.61 7.77
C SER A 401 -10.81 15.29 8.53
N THR A 402 -10.97 14.18 7.83
CA THR A 402 -10.98 12.84 8.42
C THR A 402 -9.61 12.44 8.97
N VAL A 403 -8.55 12.73 8.23
CA VAL A 403 -7.15 12.47 8.65
C VAL A 403 -6.73 13.44 9.75
N TYR A 404 -7.08 14.73 9.61
CA TYR A 404 -6.83 15.74 10.65
C TYR A 404 -7.49 15.38 11.98
N SER A 405 -8.68 14.77 11.94
CA SER A 405 -9.43 14.39 13.12
C SER A 405 -8.90 13.15 13.87
N LEU A 406 -7.92 12.45 13.32
CA LEU A 406 -7.29 11.29 13.98
C LEU A 406 -6.61 11.68 15.28
N GLU A 407 -6.60 10.76 16.24
CA GLU A 407 -5.99 11.00 17.56
C GLU A 407 -4.46 11.02 17.44
N THR A 408 -3.83 12.02 18.08
CA THR A 408 -2.39 12.19 18.07
C THR A 408 -1.73 11.75 19.39
N ASN A 409 -2.50 11.70 20.48
CA ASN A 409 -1.99 11.56 21.85
C ASN A 409 -0.82 12.53 22.14
N SER A 410 -0.82 13.69 21.48
CA SER A 410 0.34 14.62 21.47
C SER A 410 0.75 15.11 22.85
N LYS A 411 -0.19 15.18 23.81
CA LYS A 411 0.06 15.60 25.21
C LYS A 411 0.82 14.55 26.02
N ASP A 412 0.75 13.29 25.61
CA ASP A 412 1.28 12.13 26.31
C ASP A 412 2.55 11.57 25.64
N ILE A 413 2.95 12.14 24.51
CA ILE A 413 4.22 11.78 23.86
C ILE A 413 5.38 12.26 24.74
N ASP A 414 6.37 11.39 24.94
CA ASP A 414 7.61 11.75 25.62
C ASP A 414 8.19 13.06 25.03
N PRO A 415 8.50 14.07 25.84
CA PRO A 415 8.95 15.37 25.33
C PRO A 415 10.18 15.30 24.43
N LYS A 416 11.13 14.37 24.69
CA LYS A 416 12.30 14.20 23.81
C LYS A 416 11.91 13.63 22.46
N VAL A 417 11.00 12.67 22.44
CA VAL A 417 10.45 12.10 21.20
C VAL A 417 9.67 13.18 20.43
N ASN A 418 8.89 14.00 21.13
CA ASN A 418 8.12 15.07 20.49
C ASN A 418 9.04 16.18 19.93
N LEU A 419 10.13 16.50 20.63
CA LEU A 419 11.16 17.40 20.10
C LEU A 419 11.81 16.86 18.82
N MET A 420 12.14 15.56 18.81
CA MET A 420 12.65 14.90 17.62
C MET A 420 11.66 14.98 16.45
N HIS A 421 10.37 14.74 16.72
CA HIS A 421 9.31 14.88 15.72
C HIS A 421 9.23 16.32 15.18
N ALA A 422 9.34 17.32 16.04
CA ALA A 422 9.30 18.73 15.63
C ALA A 422 10.50 19.12 14.75
N LEU A 423 11.71 18.71 15.13
CA LEU A 423 12.92 18.93 14.32
C LEU A 423 12.82 18.27 12.94
N HIS A 424 12.35 17.02 12.88
CA HIS A 424 12.12 16.34 11.59
C HIS A 424 11.04 17.04 10.77
N SER A 425 9.99 17.55 11.41
CA SER A 425 8.92 18.26 10.71
C SER A 425 9.41 19.55 10.04
N ILE A 426 10.29 20.30 10.70
CA ILE A 426 10.94 21.48 10.11
C ILE A 426 11.85 21.07 8.94
N LEU A 427 12.64 20.01 9.10
CA LEU A 427 13.45 19.49 8.02
C LEU A 427 12.59 19.13 6.79
N LEU A 428 11.50 18.41 7.00
CA LEU A 428 10.62 17.97 5.92
C LEU A 428 9.89 19.14 5.24
N ALA A 429 9.50 20.16 6.01
CA ALA A 429 8.95 21.40 5.44
C ALA A 429 9.98 22.14 4.56
N LYS A 430 11.24 22.24 5.02
CA LYS A 430 12.34 22.78 4.21
C LYS A 430 12.60 21.94 2.95
N CYS A 431 12.50 20.61 3.03
CA CYS A 431 12.59 19.73 1.86
C CYS A 431 11.47 20.05 0.85
N PHE A 432 10.23 20.22 1.32
CA PHE A 432 9.09 20.58 0.46
C PHE A 432 9.33 21.94 -0.19
N ARG A 433 9.72 22.97 0.57
CA ARG A 433 10.06 24.31 0.05
C ARG A 433 11.17 24.23 -1.01
N TYR A 434 12.23 23.48 -0.76
CA TYR A 434 13.31 23.29 -1.71
C TYR A 434 12.85 22.63 -3.01
N VAL A 435 12.07 21.57 -2.92
CA VAL A 435 11.57 20.84 -4.11
C VAL A 435 10.56 21.69 -4.88
N SER A 436 9.72 22.49 -4.20
CA SER A 436 8.74 23.36 -4.85
C SER A 436 9.40 24.38 -5.77
N THR A 437 10.57 24.94 -5.42
CA THR A 437 11.29 25.88 -6.30
C THR A 437 11.70 25.28 -7.65
N LYS A 438 11.81 23.94 -7.71
CA LYS A 438 12.17 23.22 -8.94
C LYS A 438 10.96 22.76 -9.76
N ILE A 439 9.86 22.42 -9.09
CA ILE A 439 8.63 21.93 -9.73
C ILE A 439 7.73 23.09 -10.13
N LEU A 440 7.67 24.10 -9.30
CA LEU A 440 6.79 25.25 -9.40
C LEU A 440 7.60 26.55 -9.30
N PRO A 441 8.38 26.89 -10.32
CA PRO A 441 9.31 28.05 -10.25
C PRO A 441 8.61 29.40 -10.06
N LYS A 442 7.29 29.45 -10.24
CA LYS A 442 6.46 30.66 -10.01
C LYS A 442 5.92 30.76 -8.58
N ILE A 443 6.00 29.69 -7.78
CA ILE A 443 5.51 29.66 -6.40
C ILE A 443 6.70 29.80 -5.46
N GLU A 444 6.72 30.87 -4.69
CA GLU A 444 7.65 31.05 -3.59
C GLU A 444 6.93 30.73 -2.29
N ILE A 445 7.41 29.67 -1.61
CA ILE A 445 6.92 29.32 -0.25
C ILE A 445 7.65 30.23 0.73
N ASP A 446 6.90 31.09 1.39
CA ASP A 446 7.42 31.98 2.42
C ASP A 446 7.65 31.28 3.77
N ASP A 447 8.15 32.02 4.74
CA ASP A 447 8.46 31.45 6.08
C ASP A 447 7.21 31.07 6.88
N ASP A 448 6.07 31.74 6.62
CA ASP A 448 4.79 31.42 7.26
C ASP A 448 4.21 30.14 6.68
N GLU A 449 4.30 29.95 5.38
CA GLU A 449 3.87 28.73 4.71
C GLU A 449 4.77 27.53 5.09
N GLU A 450 6.09 27.73 5.19
CA GLU A 450 7.02 26.71 5.71
C GLU A 450 6.65 26.32 7.16
N HIS A 451 6.30 27.31 7.99
CA HIS A 451 5.85 27.06 9.37
C HIS A 451 4.58 26.21 9.42
N ILE A 452 3.60 26.51 8.56
CA ILE A 452 2.34 25.76 8.49
C ILE A 452 2.59 24.32 7.99
N LEU A 453 3.46 24.15 6.98
CA LEU A 453 3.88 22.83 6.48
C LEU A 453 4.56 21.99 7.59
N ALA A 454 5.44 22.61 8.38
CA ALA A 454 6.08 21.96 9.52
C ALA A 454 5.06 21.55 10.59
N SER A 455 4.09 22.42 10.88
CA SER A 455 3.00 22.15 11.85
C SER A 455 2.11 20.98 11.40
N ALA A 456 1.77 20.92 10.10
CA ALA A 456 1.04 19.81 9.51
C ALA A 456 1.82 18.50 9.61
N THR A 457 3.10 18.54 9.23
CA THR A 457 3.98 17.38 9.28
C THR A 457 4.15 16.84 10.71
N LEU A 458 4.32 17.74 11.69
CA LEU A 458 4.38 17.36 13.11
C LEU A 458 3.11 16.64 13.56
N ARG A 459 1.94 17.19 13.21
CA ARG A 459 0.67 16.55 13.53
C ARG A 459 0.57 15.15 12.92
N HIS A 460 1.00 14.98 11.66
CA HIS A 460 1.01 13.66 11.02
C HIS A 460 1.97 12.70 11.72
N LEU A 461 3.19 13.12 12.07
CA LEU A 461 4.13 12.28 12.82
C LEU A 461 3.56 11.83 14.16
N GLN A 462 2.85 12.71 14.87
CA GLN A 462 2.18 12.37 16.13
C GLN A 462 1.03 11.38 15.90
N ALA A 463 0.18 11.61 14.88
CA ALA A 463 -0.97 10.75 14.57
C ALA A 463 -0.56 9.36 14.08
N ILE A 464 0.52 9.23 13.32
CA ILE A 464 1.03 7.97 12.77
C ILE A 464 1.32 6.94 13.86
N ASN A 465 1.75 7.36 15.04
CA ASN A 465 2.03 6.43 16.14
C ASN A 465 0.83 5.56 16.52
N SER A 466 -0.38 6.11 16.45
CA SER A 466 -1.61 5.43 16.85
C SER A 466 -2.51 5.01 15.68
N ASN A 467 -2.33 5.60 14.48
CA ASN A 467 -3.27 5.44 13.36
C ASN A 467 -2.62 4.91 12.07
N ALA A 468 -1.30 4.68 12.04
CA ALA A 468 -0.70 4.03 10.89
C ALA A 468 -0.88 2.51 10.96
N TYR A 469 -1.23 1.94 9.83
CA TYR A 469 -1.40 0.51 9.64
C TYR A 469 -0.31 -0.03 8.73
N GLU A 470 0.13 -1.24 9.01
CA GLU A 470 1.08 -1.93 8.15
C GLU A 470 0.40 -2.35 6.84
N ILE A 471 1.10 -2.11 5.73
CA ILE A 471 0.80 -2.76 4.45
C ILE A 471 1.57 -4.06 4.44
N VAL A 472 0.87 -5.16 4.24
CA VAL A 472 1.40 -6.51 4.39
C VAL A 472 1.32 -7.28 3.07
N GLU A 473 2.41 -7.95 2.73
CA GLU A 473 2.45 -9.00 1.73
C GLU A 473 2.47 -10.36 2.47
N ASN A 474 1.52 -11.23 2.17
CA ASN A 474 1.51 -12.58 2.74
C ASN A 474 2.42 -13.49 1.94
N VAL A 475 3.39 -14.12 2.59
CA VAL A 475 4.35 -15.05 1.98
C VAL A 475 3.98 -16.46 2.42
N LEU A 476 3.83 -17.36 1.45
CA LEU A 476 3.55 -18.77 1.76
C LEU A 476 4.84 -19.48 2.20
N ASP A 477 4.87 -19.95 3.44
CA ASP A 477 5.88 -20.92 3.87
C ASP A 477 5.63 -22.26 3.19
N LYS A 478 6.57 -22.72 2.38
CA LYS A 478 6.43 -23.94 1.56
C LYS A 478 6.43 -25.22 2.39
N GLY A 479 7.03 -25.21 3.57
CA GLY A 479 7.09 -26.35 4.48
C GLY A 479 5.79 -26.52 5.27
N THR A 480 5.38 -25.46 5.96
CA THR A 480 4.19 -25.49 6.85
C THR A 480 2.87 -25.21 6.14
N LYS A 481 2.91 -24.67 4.90
CA LYS A 481 1.74 -24.18 4.15
C LYS A 481 0.96 -23.06 4.86
N VAL A 482 1.62 -22.35 5.76
CA VAL A 482 1.07 -21.20 6.50
C VAL A 482 1.44 -19.91 5.75
N TRP A 483 0.49 -18.99 5.65
CA TRP A 483 0.71 -17.65 5.16
C TRP A 483 1.23 -16.74 6.27
N GLU A 484 2.45 -16.26 6.11
CA GLU A 484 3.08 -15.34 7.05
C GLU A 484 3.03 -13.91 6.55
N PRO A 485 2.55 -12.96 7.38
CA PRO A 485 2.52 -11.56 7.02
C PRO A 485 3.93 -10.96 7.06
N LYS A 486 4.31 -10.29 5.98
CA LYS A 486 5.56 -9.52 5.87
C LYS A 486 5.21 -8.06 5.63
N THR A 487 5.68 -7.18 6.51
CA THR A 487 5.49 -5.74 6.36
C THR A 487 6.27 -5.22 5.15
N VAL A 488 5.59 -4.51 4.28
CA VAL A 488 6.14 -3.85 3.09
C VAL A 488 6.24 -2.34 3.30
N GLY A 489 5.34 -1.78 4.10
CA GLY A 489 5.29 -0.36 4.37
C GLY A 489 4.17 0.00 5.34
N GLY A 490 3.83 1.26 5.39
CA GLY A 490 2.79 1.80 6.26
C GLY A 490 1.81 2.70 5.51
N ALA A 491 0.59 2.82 6.02
CA ALA A 491 -0.45 3.67 5.45
C ALA A 491 -1.35 4.31 6.52
N ILE A 492 -1.98 5.41 6.16
CA ILE A 492 -3.04 6.07 6.94
C ILE A 492 -4.38 5.76 6.27
N TYR A 493 -5.25 5.04 6.97
CA TYR A 493 -6.61 4.73 6.54
C TYR A 493 -7.59 5.44 7.45
N ALA A 494 -8.25 6.47 6.95
CA ALA A 494 -9.13 7.28 7.77
C ALA A 494 -10.31 6.49 8.35
N THR A 495 -10.94 5.61 7.55
CA THR A 495 -12.11 4.85 7.99
C THR A 495 -11.72 3.66 8.89
N VAL A 496 -10.65 2.92 8.55
CA VAL A 496 -10.20 1.80 9.40
C VAL A 496 -9.75 2.29 10.78
N SER A 497 -9.21 3.51 10.88
CA SER A 497 -8.83 4.13 12.15
C SER A 497 -10.02 4.39 13.09
N LEU A 498 -11.26 4.26 12.62
CA LEU A 498 -12.47 4.31 13.46
C LEU A 498 -12.81 2.95 14.12
N THR A 499 -12.06 1.88 13.83
CA THR A 499 -12.21 0.59 14.50
C THR A 499 -11.38 0.55 15.76
N ASN A 500 -12.02 0.45 16.92
CA ASN A 500 -11.32 0.35 18.20
C ASN A 500 -10.69 -1.03 18.45
N HIS A 501 -9.87 -1.11 19.50
CA HIS A 501 -9.17 -2.33 19.84
C HIS A 501 -9.98 -3.30 20.68
N SER A 502 -9.81 -4.60 20.38
CA SER A 502 -10.08 -5.70 21.31
C SER A 502 -8.95 -6.73 21.28
N CYS A 503 -8.56 -7.23 22.45
CA CYS A 503 -7.65 -8.39 22.55
C CYS A 503 -8.28 -9.69 22.03
N TYR A 504 -9.59 -9.69 21.78
CA TYR A 504 -10.34 -10.71 21.08
C TYR A 504 -11.22 -10.04 20.02
N PRO A 505 -10.67 -9.70 18.85
CA PRO A 505 -11.33 -8.91 17.83
C PRO A 505 -12.51 -9.68 17.21
N ASN A 506 -13.43 -8.95 16.57
CA ASN A 506 -14.48 -9.54 15.77
C ASN A 506 -14.29 -9.34 14.26
N VAL A 507 -13.26 -8.55 13.90
CA VAL A 507 -12.84 -8.40 12.51
C VAL A 507 -11.34 -8.65 12.34
N VAL A 508 -10.95 -8.88 11.08
CA VAL A 508 -9.56 -8.96 10.64
C VAL A 508 -9.40 -8.14 9.37
N ARG A 509 -8.24 -7.53 9.19
CA ARG A 509 -7.90 -6.75 7.99
C ARG A 509 -6.84 -7.45 7.16
N HIS A 510 -6.91 -7.26 5.84
CA HIS A 510 -5.98 -7.81 4.88
C HIS A 510 -5.61 -6.74 3.86
N SER A 511 -4.33 -6.66 3.51
CA SER A 511 -3.85 -5.77 2.46
C SER A 511 -4.21 -6.33 1.08
N TYR A 512 -4.61 -5.42 0.20
CA TYR A 512 -4.96 -5.69 -1.19
C TYR A 512 -4.12 -4.80 -2.12
N PRO A 513 -4.08 -5.10 -3.43
CA PRO A 513 -3.31 -4.30 -4.37
C PRO A 513 -3.62 -2.80 -4.30
N ARG A 514 -2.62 -1.98 -4.61
CA ARG A 514 -2.67 -0.50 -4.54
C ARG A 514 -2.88 0.05 -3.12
N GLY A 515 -2.38 -0.67 -2.13
CA GLY A 515 -2.47 -0.25 -0.73
C GLY A 515 -3.88 -0.32 -0.14
N LYS A 516 -4.88 -0.87 -0.85
CA LYS A 516 -6.23 -1.03 -0.29
C LYS A 516 -6.23 -2.00 0.88
N VAL A 517 -7.13 -1.77 1.82
CA VAL A 517 -7.35 -2.67 2.95
C VAL A 517 -8.80 -3.15 2.98
N VAL A 518 -8.97 -4.45 3.23
CA VAL A 518 -10.29 -5.08 3.35
C VAL A 518 -10.45 -5.61 4.77
N VAL A 519 -11.54 -5.21 5.42
CA VAL A 519 -11.89 -5.65 6.79
C VAL A 519 -13.06 -6.62 6.73
N ARG A 520 -12.87 -7.82 7.33
CA ARG A 520 -13.86 -8.91 7.34
C ARG A 520 -14.20 -9.31 8.76
N ALA A 521 -15.48 -9.67 8.97
CA ALA A 521 -15.92 -10.34 10.19
C ALA A 521 -15.29 -11.73 10.29
N ILE A 522 -14.65 -12.04 11.41
CA ILE A 522 -14.08 -13.37 11.72
C ILE A 522 -14.93 -14.17 12.72
N ARG A 523 -15.97 -13.55 13.26
CA ARG A 523 -17.00 -14.15 14.08
C ARG A 523 -18.32 -13.42 13.87
N PHE A 524 -19.42 -14.00 14.30
CA PHE A 524 -20.73 -13.35 14.24
C PHE A 524 -20.75 -12.06 15.07
N ILE A 525 -21.27 -10.98 14.49
CA ILE A 525 -21.39 -9.69 15.14
C ILE A 525 -22.88 -9.34 15.29
N PRO A 526 -23.42 -9.37 16.50
CA PRO A 526 -24.81 -8.98 16.76
C PRO A 526 -25.07 -7.49 16.45
N LYS A 527 -26.30 -7.15 16.08
CA LYS A 527 -26.75 -5.76 15.96
C LYS A 527 -26.40 -4.96 17.23
N GLY A 528 -25.90 -3.74 17.06
CA GLY A 528 -25.50 -2.85 18.14
C GLY A 528 -24.14 -3.14 18.76
N THR A 529 -23.45 -4.20 18.30
CA THR A 529 -22.09 -4.53 18.76
C THR A 529 -21.07 -3.66 18.03
N GLU A 530 -20.05 -3.20 18.74
CA GLU A 530 -18.92 -2.47 18.20
C GLU A 530 -18.07 -3.33 17.26
N ILE A 531 -17.59 -2.75 16.18
CA ILE A 531 -16.64 -3.38 15.24
C ILE A 531 -15.24 -3.18 15.82
N LEU A 532 -14.58 -4.28 16.18
CA LEU A 532 -13.35 -4.28 16.95
C LEU A 532 -12.21 -5.02 16.25
N ASP A 533 -11.11 -4.31 16.02
CA ASP A 533 -9.86 -4.83 15.45
C ASP A 533 -8.83 -5.17 16.54
N CYS A 534 -7.70 -5.75 16.16
CA CYS A 534 -6.57 -6.02 17.06
C CYS A 534 -5.40 -5.10 16.74
N TYR A 535 -4.98 -4.29 17.73
CA TYR A 535 -3.84 -3.37 17.60
C TYR A 535 -2.47 -4.05 17.87
N GLY A 536 -2.46 -5.37 17.98
CA GLY A 536 -1.24 -6.18 18.17
C GLY A 536 -1.40 -7.23 19.25
N PRO A 537 -1.61 -6.88 20.54
CA PRO A 537 -1.67 -7.89 21.60
C PRO A 537 -2.98 -8.68 21.56
N HIS A 538 -2.88 -10.02 21.57
CA HIS A 538 -4.00 -10.93 21.42
C HIS A 538 -4.06 -11.94 22.57
N PHE A 539 -5.24 -12.23 23.09
CA PHE A 539 -5.41 -13.09 24.29
C PHE A 539 -4.93 -14.53 24.11
N LEU A 540 -4.80 -15.01 22.88
CA LEU A 540 -4.25 -16.35 22.58
C LEU A 540 -2.73 -16.41 22.74
N ARG A 541 -2.03 -15.27 22.67
CA ARG A 541 -0.57 -15.20 22.67
C ARG A 541 -0.02 -14.56 23.93
N ASP A 542 -0.68 -13.50 24.40
CA ASP A 542 -0.14 -12.61 25.42
C ASP A 542 -1.01 -12.65 26.68
N ILE A 543 -0.41 -12.68 27.87
CA ILE A 543 -1.14 -12.58 29.14
C ILE A 543 -1.70 -11.16 29.34
N LYS A 544 -2.71 -11.01 30.22
CA LYS A 544 -3.43 -9.75 30.41
C LYS A 544 -2.49 -8.58 30.77
N SER A 545 -1.51 -8.78 31.65
CA SER A 545 -0.57 -7.74 32.07
C SER A 545 0.32 -7.25 30.91
N GLU A 546 0.78 -8.15 30.05
CA GLU A 546 1.58 -7.81 28.87
C GLU A 546 0.75 -7.03 27.86
N ARG A 547 -0.51 -7.47 27.61
CA ARG A 547 -1.43 -6.76 26.72
C ARG A 547 -1.70 -5.33 27.21
N HIS A 548 -1.95 -5.14 28.50
CA HIS A 548 -2.19 -3.83 29.10
C HIS A 548 -0.94 -2.94 28.99
N ASN A 549 0.23 -3.47 29.33
CA ASN A 549 1.48 -2.73 29.24
C ASN A 549 1.80 -2.27 27.79
N TYR A 550 1.61 -3.16 26.81
CA TYR A 550 1.79 -2.83 25.39
C TYR A 550 0.83 -1.73 24.94
N LEU A 551 -0.46 -1.86 25.24
CA LEU A 551 -1.49 -0.91 24.83
C LEU A 551 -1.33 0.44 25.51
N PHE A 552 -0.98 0.46 26.80
CA PHE A 552 -0.71 1.69 27.50
C PHE A 552 0.52 2.43 26.91
N LYS A 553 1.63 1.72 26.71
CA LYS A 553 2.85 2.33 26.17
C LYS A 553 2.70 2.86 24.75
N LYS A 554 1.94 2.16 23.90
CA LYS A 554 1.87 2.50 22.48
C LYS A 554 0.68 3.39 22.12
N TYR A 555 -0.45 3.21 22.82
CA TYR A 555 -1.72 3.85 22.47
C TYR A 555 -2.34 4.67 23.61
N ASN A 556 -1.68 4.70 24.78
CA ASN A 556 -2.07 5.46 25.95
C ASN A 556 -3.46 5.15 26.51
N PHE A 557 -3.89 3.88 26.49
CA PHE A 557 -5.14 3.47 27.13
C PHE A 557 -5.04 2.11 27.83
N ASN A 558 -5.92 1.91 28.82
CA ASN A 558 -6.11 0.63 29.52
C ASN A 558 -7.28 -0.13 28.90
N CYS A 559 -7.02 -1.31 28.35
CA CYS A 559 -8.01 -2.10 27.68
C CYS A 559 -8.99 -2.77 28.65
N ASN A 560 -10.29 -2.56 28.45
CA ASN A 560 -11.38 -3.21 29.15
C ASN A 560 -12.23 -4.11 28.25
N CYS A 561 -11.70 -4.54 27.11
CA CYS A 561 -12.41 -5.43 26.18
C CYS A 561 -12.86 -6.73 26.88
N GLU A 562 -13.72 -7.47 26.21
CA GLU A 562 -14.29 -8.72 26.75
C GLU A 562 -13.24 -9.73 27.21
N ALA A 563 -12.13 -9.88 26.48
CA ALA A 563 -11.04 -10.76 26.88
C ALA A 563 -10.33 -10.28 28.16
N CYS A 564 -10.23 -8.96 28.38
CA CYS A 564 -9.61 -8.38 29.57
C CYS A 564 -10.55 -8.39 30.77
N SER A 565 -11.83 -8.03 30.58
CA SER A 565 -12.83 -8.01 31.65
C SER A 565 -13.16 -9.42 32.18
N LYS A 566 -13.24 -10.41 31.30
CA LYS A 566 -13.46 -11.81 31.66
C LYS A 566 -12.18 -12.58 31.97
N ASN A 567 -11.02 -11.92 31.93
CA ASN A 567 -9.69 -12.52 32.14
C ASN A 567 -9.50 -13.81 31.33
N LEU A 568 -9.87 -13.78 30.03
CA LEU A 568 -9.77 -14.95 29.14
C LEU A 568 -8.30 -15.39 29.00
N SER A 569 -8.09 -16.68 29.18
CA SER A 569 -6.80 -17.36 29.00
C SER A 569 -7.02 -18.75 28.40
N LEU A 570 -5.98 -19.34 27.84
CA LEU A 570 -5.98 -20.73 27.41
C LEU A 570 -5.72 -21.67 28.61
N PRO A 571 -6.28 -22.88 28.62
CA PRO A 571 -7.17 -23.49 27.63
C PRO A 571 -8.63 -23.08 27.79
N LEU A 572 -9.32 -22.83 26.66
CA LEU A 572 -10.77 -22.61 26.61
C LEU A 572 -11.47 -23.99 26.55
N SER A 573 -11.55 -24.69 27.69
CA SER A 573 -11.88 -26.12 27.74
C SER A 573 -13.35 -26.42 27.58
N ASP A 574 -14.24 -25.45 27.77
CA ASP A 574 -15.67 -25.76 27.94
C ASP A 574 -16.50 -25.36 26.72
N LEU A 575 -17.25 -26.34 26.19
CA LEU A 575 -18.33 -26.11 25.24
C LEU A 575 -19.51 -25.45 25.97
N LEU A 576 -19.66 -24.15 25.81
CA LEU A 576 -20.83 -23.41 26.25
C LEU A 576 -21.83 -23.31 25.10
N TYR A 577 -23.03 -23.90 25.29
CA TYR A 577 -24.07 -23.94 24.25
C TYR A 577 -24.89 -22.67 24.22
N LYS A 578 -25.27 -22.23 23.02
CA LYS A 578 -26.21 -21.12 22.78
C LYS A 578 -27.66 -21.62 22.73
N CYS A 579 -28.58 -20.82 23.24
CA CYS A 579 -30.01 -21.10 23.12
C CYS A 579 -30.48 -20.91 21.66
N LYS A 580 -31.22 -21.87 21.13
CA LYS A 580 -31.73 -21.81 19.74
C LYS A 580 -32.68 -20.64 19.47
N LYS A 581 -33.40 -20.14 20.51
CA LYS A 581 -34.41 -19.10 20.38
C LYS A 581 -33.81 -17.70 20.56
N CYS A 582 -32.99 -17.47 21.60
CA CYS A 582 -32.51 -16.14 21.96
C CYS A 582 -30.98 -15.99 21.84
N VAL A 583 -30.28 -17.05 21.40
CA VAL A 583 -28.82 -17.08 21.18
C VAL A 583 -27.98 -16.81 22.45
N GLN A 584 -28.64 -16.66 23.60
CA GLN A 584 -27.98 -16.50 24.90
C GLN A 584 -27.18 -17.77 25.26
N ILE A 585 -25.99 -17.59 25.84
CA ILE A 585 -25.19 -18.68 26.39
C ILE A 585 -25.95 -19.30 27.56
N CYS A 586 -26.14 -20.64 27.51
CA CYS A 586 -26.86 -21.38 28.52
C CYS A 586 -25.90 -21.85 29.62
N GLU A 587 -26.33 -21.73 30.88
CA GLU A 587 -25.55 -22.20 32.02
C GLU A 587 -25.31 -23.72 31.94
N LYS A 588 -24.10 -24.17 32.34
CA LYS A 588 -23.65 -25.57 32.20
C LYS A 588 -24.60 -26.63 32.77
N LEU A 589 -25.25 -26.33 33.89
CA LEU A 589 -26.05 -27.30 34.63
C LEU A 589 -27.57 -27.18 34.39
N LYS A 590 -28.03 -26.14 33.66
CA LYS A 590 -29.47 -25.94 33.44
C LYS A 590 -29.91 -26.52 32.09
N ASN A 591 -30.98 -27.28 32.10
CA ASN A 591 -31.60 -27.88 30.90
C ASN A 591 -32.51 -26.91 30.15
N SER A 592 -32.64 -25.66 30.60
CA SER A 592 -33.41 -24.62 29.97
C SER A 592 -32.63 -23.30 29.98
N CYS A 593 -32.89 -22.46 28.98
CA CYS A 593 -32.32 -21.13 28.86
C CYS A 593 -32.88 -20.21 29.97
N THR A 594 -32.02 -19.54 30.72
CA THR A 594 -32.42 -18.64 31.81
C THR A 594 -33.16 -17.38 31.32
N LYS A 595 -32.99 -16.99 30.04
CA LYS A 595 -33.64 -15.81 29.45
C LYS A 595 -35.05 -16.09 28.89
N CYS A 596 -35.22 -17.24 28.24
CA CYS A 596 -36.47 -17.53 27.49
C CYS A 596 -37.09 -18.89 27.80
N ALA A 597 -36.62 -19.60 28.83
CA ALA A 597 -37.06 -20.91 29.28
C ALA A 597 -37.04 -22.04 28.21
N THR A 598 -36.51 -21.77 27.02
CA THR A 598 -36.42 -22.79 25.96
C THR A 598 -35.51 -23.93 26.39
N ARG A 599 -35.96 -25.18 26.21
CA ARG A 599 -35.19 -26.39 26.52
C ARG A 599 -33.90 -26.48 25.67
N VAL A 600 -32.80 -26.77 26.30
CA VAL A 600 -31.46 -26.91 25.68
C VAL A 600 -31.15 -28.40 25.50
N ASP A 601 -31.22 -28.89 24.27
CA ASP A 601 -30.82 -30.26 23.93
C ASP A 601 -29.33 -30.34 23.64
N ARG A 602 -28.54 -30.55 24.67
CA ARG A 602 -27.06 -30.55 24.57
C ARG A 602 -26.54 -31.75 23.78
N ALA A 603 -27.16 -32.93 23.97
CA ALA A 603 -26.72 -34.13 23.25
C ALA A 603 -26.87 -33.96 21.74
N LYS A 604 -28.03 -33.47 21.30
CA LYS A 604 -28.27 -33.16 19.89
C LYS A 604 -27.33 -32.08 19.36
N THR A 605 -27.14 -31.03 20.14
CA THR A 605 -26.25 -29.90 19.71
C THR A 605 -24.78 -30.35 19.65
N SER A 606 -24.33 -31.16 20.64
CA SER A 606 -22.99 -31.75 20.64
C SER A 606 -22.76 -32.63 19.40
N LYS A 607 -23.73 -33.49 19.06
CA LYS A 607 -23.65 -34.35 17.86
C LYS A 607 -23.49 -33.50 16.58
N ILE A 608 -24.28 -32.43 16.42
CA ILE A 608 -24.22 -31.50 15.28
C ILE A 608 -22.85 -30.86 15.22
N VAL A 609 -22.30 -30.35 16.33
CA VAL A 609 -20.98 -29.74 16.39
C VAL A 609 -19.90 -30.75 16.01
N THR A 610 -19.95 -31.98 16.56
CA THR A 610 -18.98 -33.04 16.27
C THR A 610 -18.99 -33.43 14.79
N GLU A 611 -20.16 -33.53 14.17
CA GLU A 611 -20.28 -33.79 12.73
C GLU A 611 -19.67 -32.63 11.92
N SER A 612 -19.92 -31.40 12.33
CA SER A 612 -19.37 -30.20 11.66
C SER A 612 -17.86 -30.09 11.80
N VAL A 613 -17.25 -30.57 12.89
CA VAL A 613 -15.78 -30.62 13.05
C VAL A 613 -15.13 -31.44 11.94
N ARG A 614 -15.80 -32.49 11.42
CA ARG A 614 -15.29 -33.26 10.27
C ARG A 614 -15.11 -32.36 9.03
N HIS A 615 -16.04 -31.43 8.78
CA HIS A 615 -15.91 -30.48 7.67
C HIS A 615 -14.70 -29.55 7.86
N ARG A 616 -14.47 -29.06 9.11
CA ARG A 616 -13.26 -28.29 9.40
C ARG A 616 -11.98 -29.09 9.13
N LEU A 617 -11.94 -30.38 9.50
CA LEU A 617 -10.78 -31.23 9.22
C LEU A 617 -10.54 -31.40 7.71
N ILE A 618 -11.59 -31.55 6.90
CA ILE A 618 -11.49 -31.57 5.43
C ILE A 618 -10.93 -30.23 4.92
N ALA A 619 -11.40 -29.11 5.48
CA ALA A 619 -10.89 -27.80 5.09
C ALA A 619 -9.40 -27.63 5.45
N ILE A 620 -8.99 -28.09 6.64
CA ILE A 620 -7.57 -28.07 7.05
C ILE A 620 -6.73 -28.93 6.10
N GLN A 621 -7.22 -30.10 5.66
CA GLN A 621 -6.50 -30.91 4.68
C GLN A 621 -6.34 -30.16 3.35
N ASN A 622 -7.39 -29.51 2.85
CA ASN A 622 -7.29 -28.65 1.67
C ASN A 622 -6.24 -27.53 1.83
N MET A 623 -6.16 -26.93 3.04
CA MET A 623 -5.14 -25.90 3.30
C MET A 623 -3.72 -26.47 3.29
N LEU A 624 -3.50 -27.65 3.87
CA LEU A 624 -2.21 -28.36 3.83
C LEU A 624 -1.80 -28.75 2.41
N ASP A 625 -2.77 -29.04 1.55
CA ASP A 625 -2.56 -29.31 0.13
C ASP A 625 -2.35 -28.01 -0.69
N GLY A 626 -2.39 -26.84 -0.03
CA GLY A 626 -2.24 -25.52 -0.66
C GLY A 626 -3.53 -24.93 -1.27
N ASN A 627 -4.66 -25.63 -1.11
CA ASN A 627 -5.96 -25.26 -1.70
C ASN A 627 -6.83 -24.42 -0.75
N HIS A 628 -6.28 -23.29 -0.25
CA HIS A 628 -6.97 -22.41 0.72
C HIS A 628 -8.32 -21.89 0.22
N MET A 629 -8.46 -21.66 -1.10
CA MET A 629 -9.73 -21.21 -1.70
C MET A 629 -10.82 -22.27 -1.65
N ALA A 630 -10.48 -23.54 -1.76
CA ALA A 630 -11.43 -24.66 -1.61
C ALA A 630 -11.82 -24.86 -0.13
N ALA A 631 -10.91 -24.55 0.79
CA ALA A 631 -11.16 -24.64 2.23
C ALA A 631 -12.14 -23.56 2.73
N LEU A 632 -12.08 -22.34 2.15
CA LEU A 632 -12.81 -21.17 2.63
C LEU A 632 -14.34 -21.37 2.75
N PRO A 633 -15.09 -21.84 1.74
CA PRO A 633 -16.54 -22.04 1.85
C PRO A 633 -16.91 -23.10 2.90
N ILE A 634 -16.07 -24.12 3.06
CA ILE A 634 -16.28 -25.18 4.07
C ILE A 634 -16.15 -24.60 5.48
N LEU A 635 -15.12 -23.78 5.72
CA LEU A 635 -14.90 -23.10 6.99
C LEU A 635 -15.98 -22.07 7.30
N LEU A 636 -16.46 -21.33 6.32
CA LEU A 636 -17.56 -20.37 6.50
C LEU A 636 -18.86 -21.08 6.89
N HIS A 637 -19.17 -22.20 6.24
CA HIS A 637 -20.35 -23.02 6.61
C HIS A 637 -20.22 -23.55 8.05
N HIS A 638 -19.04 -24.09 8.40
CA HIS A 638 -18.76 -24.55 9.76
C HIS A 638 -18.88 -23.41 10.79
N ALA A 639 -18.30 -22.24 10.51
CA ALA A 639 -18.41 -21.06 11.37
C ALA A 639 -19.86 -20.62 11.58
N GLU A 640 -20.69 -20.58 10.53
CA GLU A 640 -22.13 -20.25 10.65
C GLU A 640 -22.88 -21.22 11.57
N LEU A 641 -22.51 -22.50 11.56
CA LEU A 641 -23.08 -23.50 12.47
C LEU A 641 -22.62 -23.24 13.91
N LEU A 642 -21.33 -22.97 14.12
CA LEU A 642 -20.79 -22.66 15.45
C LEU A 642 -21.42 -21.39 16.02
N ASP A 643 -21.59 -20.34 15.20
CA ASP A 643 -22.22 -19.07 15.59
C ASP A 643 -23.63 -19.26 16.18
N LYS A 644 -24.35 -20.29 15.75
CA LYS A 644 -25.72 -20.63 16.21
C LYS A 644 -25.75 -21.60 17.40
N THR A 645 -24.67 -22.35 17.64
CA THR A 645 -24.71 -23.52 18.53
C THR A 645 -23.86 -23.40 19.79
N ILE A 646 -22.68 -22.78 19.69
CA ILE A 646 -21.71 -22.69 20.79
C ILE A 646 -21.19 -21.27 20.99
N SER A 647 -20.63 -21.05 22.18
CA SER A 647 -19.96 -19.81 22.52
C SER A 647 -18.72 -19.55 21.63
N ASP A 648 -18.51 -18.30 21.28
CA ASP A 648 -17.34 -17.82 20.53
C ASP A 648 -16.02 -18.07 21.30
N TYR A 649 -16.09 -18.29 22.63
CA TYR A 649 -14.91 -18.62 23.46
C TYR A 649 -14.59 -20.11 23.50
N SER A 650 -15.27 -20.94 22.74
CA SER A 650 -14.89 -22.35 22.65
C SER A 650 -13.62 -22.53 21.82
N MET A 651 -12.82 -23.53 22.16
CA MET A 651 -11.59 -23.84 21.41
C MET A 651 -11.88 -24.10 19.92
N GLU A 652 -13.03 -24.71 19.62
CA GLU A 652 -13.45 -25.00 18.25
C GLU A 652 -13.72 -23.72 17.44
N ALA A 653 -14.41 -22.73 18.04
CA ALA A 653 -14.64 -21.44 17.40
C ALA A 653 -13.31 -20.70 17.13
N VAL A 654 -12.41 -20.68 18.11
CA VAL A 654 -11.09 -20.05 17.97
C VAL A 654 -10.24 -20.69 16.87
N ARG A 655 -10.19 -22.04 16.82
CA ARG A 655 -9.48 -22.77 15.75
C ARG A 655 -10.05 -22.47 14.37
N THR A 656 -11.35 -22.37 14.27
CA THR A 656 -12.05 -22.01 13.02
C THR A 656 -11.71 -20.59 12.58
N GLN A 657 -11.67 -19.63 13.51
CA GLN A 657 -11.26 -18.24 13.22
C GLN A 657 -9.82 -18.19 12.70
N GLN A 658 -8.87 -18.92 13.32
CA GLN A 658 -7.48 -18.96 12.86
C GLN A 658 -7.36 -19.57 11.45
N ALA A 659 -8.11 -20.62 11.16
CA ALA A 659 -8.14 -21.21 9.81
C ALA A 659 -8.75 -20.25 8.77
N LEU A 660 -9.82 -19.53 9.12
CA LEU A 660 -10.40 -18.49 8.25
C LEU A 660 -9.41 -17.37 7.95
N ILE A 661 -8.65 -16.89 8.95
CA ILE A 661 -7.63 -15.85 8.77
C ILE A 661 -6.58 -16.32 7.74
N GLN A 662 -6.12 -17.57 7.83
CA GLN A 662 -5.18 -18.15 6.87
C GLN A 662 -5.76 -18.23 5.45
N CYS A 663 -7.01 -18.59 5.29
CA CYS A 663 -7.69 -18.58 4.00
C CYS A 663 -7.82 -17.13 3.46
N PHE A 664 -8.15 -16.16 4.31
CA PHE A 664 -8.21 -14.74 3.88
C PHE A 664 -6.83 -14.18 3.53
N ASN A 665 -5.75 -14.60 4.20
CA ASN A 665 -4.38 -14.24 3.83
C ASN A 665 -4.04 -14.70 2.40
N SER A 666 -4.60 -15.81 1.93
CA SER A 666 -4.33 -16.35 0.60
C SER A 666 -4.98 -15.56 -0.55
N VAL A 667 -5.94 -14.67 -0.25
CA VAL A 667 -6.70 -13.89 -1.26
C VAL A 667 -6.35 -12.39 -1.30
N GLY A 668 -5.47 -11.92 -0.40
CA GLY A 668 -4.96 -10.55 -0.39
C GLY A 668 -3.67 -10.40 -1.20
N CYS A 669 -2.86 -9.40 -0.85
CA CYS A 669 -1.50 -9.26 -1.38
C CYS A 669 -0.66 -10.47 -0.99
N THR A 670 -0.26 -11.27 -1.96
CA THR A 670 0.51 -12.51 -1.76
C THR A 670 1.75 -12.56 -2.62
N SER A 671 2.82 -13.21 -2.12
CA SER A 671 3.95 -13.70 -2.91
C SER A 671 4.15 -15.20 -2.65
N LYS A 672 4.24 -15.96 -3.72
CA LYS A 672 4.42 -17.44 -3.70
C LYS A 672 5.88 -17.83 -3.89
#